data_86087605eda45ffac0b64e226257c457
#
_entry.id   86087605eda45ffac0b64e226257c457
#
_cell.length_a   1.000
_cell.length_b   1.000
_cell.length_c   1.000
_cell.angle_alpha   90.00
_cell.angle_beta   90.00
_cell.angle_gamma   90.00
#
_symmetry.space_group_name_H-M   'P 1'
#
loop_
_entity.id
_entity.type
_entity.pdbx_description
1 polymer ?
#
loop_
_entity_poly.entity_id
_entity_poly.type
_entity_poly.pdbx_seq_one_letter_code
_entity_poly.pdbx_strand_id
1 'polypeptide(L)'
;MRKRDHNVLTNAASLLVCGLLAGVVVAAAAFPAVAMSGLAAKAGAETFGALPTELTVARAPQISYLLASDGKTPLATMYDENRRDVKLADISPYMQKAIIAAEDHDFYKHNGVDINGVARAFVNNQNESAGRQGASTLTMQYVRLAIAYSATHPADVVAATEDTSARKLREMRLALQVDKEFSKDEILTRYLNLASFGNGAYGIYAASQVYFGKPPSKLKIEEAALLAGMVKAPTTNDPTTKSGYPLALDRRNYVIQNMVTTKAITQQEADAAKATKLVVKDRRTPNGCVAANVNSWGFFCDYFYRWWMQQETFGSTSYDRERRLKSGGYTIVTSIDVQAQKGADKAVRKAKSENSKEAAMVAVVEPGTGRVRALAVNRQFKLDDPKNPKNKISSDPAKAKKKIRGNYPATVNPLLTGGDGITGYQAGSTFKIFSIVAALEKGIPLSYPFNAPQQFKSEYIIDSSSPAACKGTHFYCPTNSGLKAGGMQNMWSAFAQSVNTYFVPLQQQVGAENVVDAAKRAGIQFRASNDAKFAATKEAAHQWGAFTLGVSSTTPLDLANAYATLAADGKYCEPIPVQEIRDPEGNKLDIANPRCEKRFSTDVARAAVDAARCPVGDNSKTSKCGGSRTAGNVRGIVDAPVAGKSGTTDSEKTAALVAMTKQYSVAGIMADPDWPQTNVKMKHKEKDGINPPVYETLRDAMKGKPRINFEPPGQKISEGDQRSIPDVKCQPIETAKSRIKGAGFIPVVSDGKVASSCPAGTAAGTNPNNRQIKGGVVSIDVSSGGGTPAGTNTPGQPGNGPGNPPGRPGGGGRPGG
;
A
#
# COMPACT_ATOMS: atom_id res chain seq x y z
N MET A 1 52.71 -112.01 6.18
CA MET A 1 52.76 -110.59 6.52
C MET A 1 53.84 -109.91 5.73
N ARG A 2 53.49 -109.16 4.67
CA ARG A 2 54.46 -108.43 3.87
C ARG A 2 54.77 -107.03 4.61
N LYS A 3 55.98 -106.81 4.94
CA LYS A 3 56.46 -105.48 5.37
C LYS A 3 56.30 -104.48 4.21
N ARG A 4 55.53 -103.51 4.32
CA ARG A 4 55.54 -102.38 3.44
C ARG A 4 56.69 -101.41 3.82
N ASP A 5 57.71 -101.35 3.00
CA ASP A 5 58.71 -100.30 3.08
C ASP A 5 58.12 -98.94 2.86
N HIS A 6 58.07 -98.14 3.89
CA HIS A 6 57.65 -96.76 3.81
C HIS A 6 58.78 -95.91 3.20
N ASN A 7 58.70 -95.65 1.95
CA ASN A 7 59.59 -94.74 1.29
C ASN A 7 59.18 -93.25 1.62
N VAL A 8 59.96 -92.64 2.48
CA VAL A 8 59.71 -91.32 3.03
C VAL A 8 59.51 -90.23 1.89
N LEU A 9 60.27 -90.43 0.80
CA LEU A 9 60.22 -89.54 -0.35
C LEU A 9 58.88 -89.64 -1.13
N THR A 10 58.33 -90.83 -1.27
CA THR A 10 57.02 -91.07 -1.89
C THR A 10 55.89 -90.56 -1.03
N ASN A 11 55.94 -90.63 0.26
CA ASN A 11 54.93 -90.11 1.15
C ASN A 11 55.01 -88.58 1.18
N ALA A 12 56.19 -87.97 1.15
CA ALA A 12 56.41 -86.57 1.07
C ALA A 12 55.90 -85.99 -0.26
N ALA A 13 56.17 -86.72 -1.40
CA ALA A 13 55.60 -86.29 -2.72
C ALA A 13 54.11 -86.44 -2.76
N SER A 14 53.54 -87.50 -2.16
CA SER A 14 52.06 -87.66 -2.07
C SER A 14 51.38 -86.59 -1.21
N LEU A 15 52.00 -86.21 -0.09
CA LEU A 15 51.55 -85.10 0.76
C LEU A 15 51.63 -83.77 0.03
N LEU A 16 52.69 -83.52 -0.73
CA LEU A 16 52.82 -82.33 -1.55
C LEU A 16 51.75 -82.24 -2.68
N VAL A 17 51.55 -83.41 -3.37
CA VAL A 17 50.52 -83.46 -4.37
C VAL A 17 49.10 -83.33 -3.82
N CYS A 18 48.84 -84.03 -2.64
CA CYS A 18 47.54 -83.82 -1.96
C CYS A 18 47.33 -82.40 -1.45
N GLY A 19 48.44 -81.79 -0.91
CA GLY A 19 48.40 -80.38 -0.51
C GLY A 19 48.11 -79.41 -1.68
N LEU A 20 48.79 -79.66 -2.80
CA LEU A 20 48.48 -78.85 -4.07
C LEU A 20 47.11 -79.08 -4.60
N LEU A 21 46.62 -80.32 -4.62
CA LEU A 21 45.24 -80.63 -5.05
C LEU A 21 44.21 -80.02 -4.10
N ALA A 22 44.42 -80.13 -2.80
CA ALA A 22 43.56 -79.48 -1.81
C ALA A 22 43.59 -77.95 -1.92
N GLY A 23 44.80 -77.39 -2.18
CA GLY A 23 44.91 -75.95 -2.45
C GLY A 23 44.17 -75.48 -3.69
N VAL A 24 44.25 -76.28 -4.79
CA VAL A 24 43.52 -76.04 -6.05
C VAL A 24 42.00 -76.14 -5.85
N VAL A 25 41.54 -77.14 -5.09
CA VAL A 25 40.11 -77.31 -4.77
C VAL A 25 39.60 -76.16 -3.91
N VAL A 26 40.35 -75.71 -2.92
CA VAL A 26 39.95 -74.55 -2.06
C VAL A 26 40.02 -73.27 -2.89
N ALA A 27 41.01 -73.14 -3.76
CA ALA A 27 41.07 -71.97 -4.65
C ALA A 27 39.94 -71.97 -5.66
N ALA A 28 39.60 -73.16 -6.22
CA ALA A 28 38.48 -73.29 -7.17
C ALA A 28 37.12 -73.09 -6.54
N ALA A 29 36.98 -73.44 -5.25
CA ALA A 29 35.72 -73.18 -4.47
C ALA A 29 35.62 -71.72 -4.03
N ALA A 30 36.75 -71.07 -3.70
CA ALA A 30 36.77 -69.68 -3.28
C ALA A 30 36.76 -68.71 -4.47
N PHE A 31 37.28 -69.10 -5.64
CA PHE A 31 37.44 -68.28 -6.82
C PHE A 31 36.11 -67.66 -7.31
N PRO A 32 34.97 -68.39 -7.42
CA PRO A 32 33.68 -67.78 -7.83
C PRO A 32 33.22 -66.71 -6.88
N ALA A 33 33.36 -66.88 -5.56
CA ALA A 33 32.95 -65.91 -4.54
C ALA A 33 33.85 -64.65 -4.61
N VAL A 34 35.14 -64.80 -4.77
CA VAL A 34 36.07 -63.69 -4.88
C VAL A 34 35.87 -62.97 -6.23
N ALA A 35 35.68 -63.72 -7.34
CA ALA A 35 35.42 -63.19 -8.67
C ALA A 35 34.07 -62.45 -8.72
N MET A 36 33.03 -63.03 -8.12
CA MET A 36 31.73 -62.40 -8.00
C MET A 36 31.77 -61.15 -7.13
N SER A 37 32.50 -61.20 -6.02
CA SER A 37 32.73 -60.02 -5.18
C SER A 37 33.48 -58.89 -5.91
N GLY A 38 34.50 -59.26 -6.71
CA GLY A 38 35.27 -58.35 -7.54
C GLY A 38 34.46 -57.75 -8.68
N LEU A 39 33.62 -58.54 -9.34
CA LEU A 39 32.71 -58.06 -10.40
C LEU A 39 31.62 -57.19 -9.80
N ALA A 40 31.05 -57.52 -8.66
CA ALA A 40 30.07 -56.71 -7.96
C ALA A 40 30.69 -55.38 -7.50
N ALA A 41 31.91 -55.40 -6.96
CA ALA A 41 32.64 -54.19 -6.59
C ALA A 41 32.94 -53.28 -7.79
N LYS A 42 33.35 -53.89 -8.97
CA LYS A 42 33.60 -53.17 -10.20
C LYS A 42 32.29 -52.57 -10.75
N ALA A 43 31.24 -53.35 -10.84
CA ALA A 43 29.92 -52.86 -11.29
C ALA A 43 29.38 -51.76 -10.38
N GLY A 44 29.56 -51.92 -9.06
CA GLY A 44 29.25 -50.87 -8.07
C GLY A 44 30.06 -49.61 -8.25
N ALA A 45 31.36 -49.70 -8.49
CA ALA A 45 32.25 -48.58 -8.76
C ALA A 45 31.91 -47.86 -10.10
N GLU A 46 31.57 -48.61 -11.16
CA GLU A 46 31.11 -48.08 -12.45
C GLU A 46 29.75 -47.36 -12.31
N THR A 47 28.81 -47.98 -11.62
CA THR A 47 27.50 -47.36 -11.30
C THR A 47 27.67 -46.09 -10.48
N PHE A 48 28.52 -46.11 -9.44
CA PHE A 48 28.85 -44.92 -8.62
C PHE A 48 29.55 -43.84 -9.46
N GLY A 49 30.46 -44.23 -10.36
CA GLY A 49 31.16 -43.32 -11.27
C GLY A 49 30.27 -42.65 -12.30
N ALA A 50 29.15 -43.31 -12.68
CA ALA A 50 28.18 -42.81 -13.65
C ALA A 50 27.14 -41.86 -13.02
N LEU A 51 27.09 -41.71 -11.65
CA LEU A 51 26.19 -40.76 -10.98
C LEU A 51 26.58 -39.32 -11.30
N PRO A 52 25.63 -38.40 -11.35
CA PRO A 52 25.89 -36.97 -11.56
C PRO A 52 26.93 -36.40 -10.61
N THR A 53 27.80 -35.56 -11.14
CA THR A 53 28.84 -34.84 -10.37
C THR A 53 28.58 -33.36 -10.24
N GLU A 54 27.65 -32.80 -11.04
CA GLU A 54 27.29 -31.39 -10.96
C GLU A 54 26.09 -31.19 -10.04
N LEU A 55 26.23 -30.29 -9.06
CA LEU A 55 25.19 -29.88 -8.17
C LEU A 55 24.74 -28.47 -8.56
N THR A 56 23.59 -28.37 -9.21
CA THR A 56 22.95 -27.06 -9.40
C THR A 56 22.39 -26.60 -8.05
N VAL A 57 22.90 -25.47 -7.56
CA VAL A 57 22.42 -24.86 -6.31
C VAL A 57 21.52 -23.69 -6.62
N ALA A 58 20.21 -23.93 -6.58
CA ALA A 58 19.25 -22.83 -6.63
C ALA A 58 19.27 -22.05 -5.32
N ARG A 59 19.03 -20.76 -5.42
CA ARG A 59 18.87 -19.94 -4.23
C ARG A 59 17.61 -20.34 -3.48
N ALA A 60 17.73 -20.70 -2.23
CA ALA A 60 16.60 -21.02 -1.37
C ALA A 60 15.70 -19.78 -1.13
N PRO A 61 14.39 -19.96 -0.93
CA PRO A 61 13.45 -18.88 -0.62
C PRO A 61 13.94 -18.03 0.54
N GLN A 62 13.85 -16.70 0.39
CA GLN A 62 14.23 -15.73 1.42
C GLN A 62 13.10 -14.74 1.68
N ILE A 63 12.99 -14.31 2.92
CA ILE A 63 12.01 -13.34 3.38
C ILE A 63 12.23 -11.97 2.73
N SER A 64 11.17 -11.38 2.21
CA SER A 64 11.16 -9.99 1.77
C SER A 64 10.64 -9.08 2.89
N TYR A 65 11.31 -7.95 3.10
CA TYR A 65 11.00 -6.97 4.13
C TYR A 65 10.36 -5.74 3.51
N LEU A 66 9.20 -5.35 4.03
CA LEU A 66 8.53 -4.09 3.71
C LEU A 66 8.81 -3.11 4.84
N LEU A 67 9.40 -1.97 4.51
CA LEU A 67 9.75 -0.90 5.43
C LEU A 67 8.98 0.36 5.05
N ALA A 68 8.75 1.24 6.02
CA ALA A 68 8.21 2.57 5.75
C ALA A 68 9.22 3.44 4.99
N SER A 69 8.82 4.64 4.58
CA SER A 69 9.64 5.56 3.77
C SER A 69 10.91 6.06 4.46
N ASP A 70 11.03 5.86 5.79
CA ASP A 70 12.23 6.13 6.55
C ASP A 70 13.31 5.04 6.39
N GLY A 71 13.00 3.93 5.69
CA GLY A 71 13.88 2.79 5.49
C GLY A 71 14.19 1.98 6.75
N LYS A 72 13.49 2.22 7.85
CA LYS A 72 13.76 1.64 9.18
C LYS A 72 12.54 1.03 9.85
N THR A 73 11.40 1.73 9.81
CA THR A 73 10.17 1.28 10.48
C THR A 73 9.58 0.08 9.74
N PRO A 74 9.46 -1.12 10.38
CA PRO A 74 8.88 -2.29 9.73
C PRO A 74 7.39 -2.08 9.43
N LEU A 75 6.97 -2.41 8.20
CA LEU A 75 5.57 -2.46 7.79
C LEU A 75 5.04 -3.89 7.86
N ALA A 76 5.66 -4.78 7.12
CA ALA A 76 5.30 -6.20 7.03
C ALA A 76 6.47 -7.04 6.51
N THR A 77 6.32 -8.36 6.56
CA THR A 77 7.22 -9.32 5.92
C THR A 77 6.42 -10.23 5.00
N MET A 78 7.03 -10.65 3.90
CA MET A 78 6.44 -11.55 2.92
C MET A 78 7.36 -12.73 2.71
N TYR A 79 6.90 -13.96 2.96
CA TYR A 79 7.71 -15.15 2.78
C TYR A 79 6.87 -16.41 2.57
N ASP A 80 7.43 -17.35 1.82
CA ASP A 80 6.99 -18.75 1.79
C ASP A 80 7.74 -19.54 2.86
N GLU A 81 9.04 -19.26 3.03
CA GLU A 81 9.89 -19.78 4.11
C GLU A 81 10.52 -18.61 4.88
N ASN A 82 10.37 -18.62 6.20
CA ASN A 82 11.04 -17.64 7.05
C ASN A 82 12.54 -17.95 7.09
N ARG A 83 13.27 -17.37 6.14
CA ARG A 83 14.73 -17.54 6.01
C ARG A 83 15.41 -16.22 5.73
N ARG A 84 16.55 -16.05 6.38
CA ARG A 84 17.52 -15.00 6.09
C ARG A 84 18.92 -15.61 6.20
N ASP A 85 19.64 -15.61 5.09
CA ASP A 85 21.01 -16.08 5.07
C ASP A 85 21.95 -15.14 5.85
N VAL A 86 22.90 -15.73 6.54
CA VAL A 86 23.93 -15.02 7.31
C VAL A 86 25.30 -15.60 7.03
N LYS A 87 26.36 -14.79 7.20
CA LYS A 87 27.75 -15.24 7.09
C LYS A 87 28.14 -16.04 8.32
N LEU A 88 29.15 -16.91 8.21
CA LEU A 88 29.64 -17.73 9.33
C LEU A 88 30.07 -16.87 10.54
N ALA A 89 30.71 -15.72 10.29
CA ALA A 89 31.12 -14.78 11.32
C ALA A 89 29.92 -14.19 12.13
N ASP A 90 28.73 -14.20 11.58
CA ASP A 90 27.51 -13.76 12.25
C ASP A 90 26.79 -14.87 13.03
N ILE A 91 27.39 -16.09 13.07
CA ILE A 91 26.88 -17.26 13.78
C ILE A 91 27.78 -17.53 14.97
N SER A 92 27.18 -17.69 16.17
CA SER A 92 27.94 -18.01 17.40
C SER A 92 28.88 -19.21 17.19
N PRO A 93 30.13 -19.13 17.63
CA PRO A 93 31.06 -20.28 17.63
C PRO A 93 30.46 -21.50 18.35
N TYR A 94 29.64 -21.31 19.38
CA TYR A 94 28.96 -22.40 20.08
C TYR A 94 27.95 -23.11 19.17
N MET A 95 27.23 -22.38 18.26
CA MET A 95 26.35 -23.00 17.31
C MET A 95 27.07 -23.83 16.26
N GLN A 96 28.19 -23.30 15.73
CA GLN A 96 29.05 -24.03 14.79
C GLN A 96 29.57 -25.33 15.42
N LYS A 97 30.07 -25.29 16.65
CA LYS A 97 30.56 -26.45 17.42
C LYS A 97 29.41 -27.41 17.78
N ALA A 98 28.24 -26.90 18.17
CA ALA A 98 27.10 -27.71 18.56
C ALA A 98 26.56 -28.56 17.41
N ILE A 99 26.40 -27.97 16.19
CA ILE A 99 25.90 -28.72 15.04
C ILE A 99 26.87 -29.80 14.58
N ILE A 100 28.17 -29.52 14.60
CA ILE A 100 29.22 -30.49 14.30
C ILE A 100 29.19 -31.64 15.34
N ALA A 101 29.13 -31.31 16.63
CA ALA A 101 29.03 -32.30 17.69
C ALA A 101 27.73 -33.12 17.68
N ALA A 102 26.66 -32.57 17.13
CA ALA A 102 25.36 -33.25 17.02
C ALA A 102 25.26 -34.19 15.82
N GLU A 103 25.78 -33.78 14.65
CA GLU A 103 25.54 -34.42 13.38
C GLU A 103 26.74 -35.04 12.70
N ASP A 104 28.00 -34.52 12.95
CA ASP A 104 29.19 -34.94 12.21
C ASP A 104 30.49 -34.63 12.98
N HIS A 105 30.88 -35.47 13.93
CA HIS A 105 32.02 -35.23 14.84
C HIS A 105 33.34 -35.00 14.11
N ASP A 106 33.53 -35.63 12.95
CA ASP A 106 34.77 -35.60 12.20
C ASP A 106 34.68 -34.73 10.92
N PHE A 107 33.71 -33.78 10.90
CA PHE A 107 33.41 -32.90 9.78
C PHE A 107 34.63 -32.28 9.10
N TYR A 108 35.59 -31.78 9.88
CA TYR A 108 36.82 -31.16 9.35
C TYR A 108 37.89 -32.17 8.95
N LYS A 109 37.71 -33.51 9.22
CA LYS A 109 38.72 -34.52 8.98
C LYS A 109 38.47 -35.36 7.72
N HIS A 110 37.22 -35.54 7.29
CA HIS A 110 36.87 -36.33 6.14
C HIS A 110 36.57 -35.45 4.90
N ASN A 111 36.61 -36.04 3.72
CA ASN A 111 36.37 -35.34 2.44
C ASN A 111 34.92 -35.52 1.96
N GLY A 112 33.98 -34.92 2.68
CA GLY A 112 32.57 -34.95 2.33
C GLY A 112 31.79 -36.17 2.80
N VAL A 113 32.42 -37.33 2.89
CA VAL A 113 31.87 -38.61 3.36
C VAL A 113 32.76 -39.23 4.43
N ASP A 114 32.22 -39.58 5.57
CA ASP A 114 32.90 -40.36 6.63
C ASP A 114 32.77 -41.85 6.33
N ILE A 115 33.73 -42.42 5.60
CA ILE A 115 33.76 -43.82 5.20
C ILE A 115 33.77 -44.75 6.43
N ASN A 116 34.51 -44.37 7.48
CA ASN A 116 34.56 -45.15 8.73
C ASN A 116 33.20 -45.15 9.46
N GLY A 117 32.53 -44.00 9.47
CA GLY A 117 31.18 -43.86 10.01
C GLY A 117 30.14 -44.67 9.22
N VAL A 118 30.25 -44.68 7.89
CA VAL A 118 29.38 -45.49 7.01
C VAL A 118 29.57 -46.96 7.28
N ALA A 119 30.84 -47.45 7.36
CA ALA A 119 31.14 -48.86 7.68
C ALA A 119 30.63 -49.25 9.06
N ARG A 120 30.83 -48.42 10.08
CA ARG A 120 30.33 -48.62 11.45
C ARG A 120 28.81 -48.70 11.49
N ALA A 121 28.11 -47.77 10.82
CA ALA A 121 26.65 -47.74 10.76
C ALA A 121 26.09 -48.96 9.99
N PHE A 122 26.77 -49.43 8.96
CA PHE A 122 26.38 -50.63 8.23
C PHE A 122 26.39 -51.88 9.14
N VAL A 123 27.49 -52.04 9.90
CA VAL A 123 27.64 -53.18 10.86
C VAL A 123 26.61 -53.09 11.99
N ASN A 124 26.43 -51.89 12.58
CA ASN A 124 25.48 -51.71 13.69
C ASN A 124 24.01 -51.85 13.28
N ASN A 125 23.66 -51.44 12.08
CA ASN A 125 22.26 -51.49 11.57
C ASN A 125 21.85 -52.93 11.13
N GLN A 126 22.78 -53.88 11.08
CA GLN A 126 22.45 -55.33 10.92
C GLN A 126 21.93 -55.96 12.20
N ASN A 127 22.18 -55.35 13.37
CA ASN A 127 21.63 -55.77 14.65
C ASN A 127 20.33 -55.07 14.94
N GLU A 128 19.19 -55.73 14.80
CA GLU A 128 17.84 -55.18 14.97
C GLU A 128 17.58 -54.59 16.38
N SER A 129 18.35 -54.99 17.40
CA SER A 129 18.23 -54.53 18.78
C SER A 129 19.00 -53.23 19.08
N ALA A 130 19.88 -52.78 18.21
CA ALA A 130 20.60 -51.52 18.34
C ALA A 130 19.91 -50.46 17.46
N GLY A 131 19.37 -49.39 18.05
CA GLY A 131 18.67 -48.34 17.30
C GLY A 131 19.49 -47.88 16.06
N ARG A 132 18.79 -47.60 14.91
CA ARG A 132 19.42 -47.21 13.65
C ARG A 132 20.43 -46.06 13.81
N GLN A 133 21.68 -46.31 13.53
CA GLN A 133 22.76 -45.32 13.57
C GLN A 133 22.84 -44.58 12.21
N GLY A 134 22.74 -43.25 12.22
CA GLY A 134 22.87 -42.42 11.01
C GLY A 134 24.35 -42.34 10.59
N ALA A 135 24.60 -42.44 9.26
CA ALA A 135 25.95 -42.30 8.68
C ALA A 135 26.05 -41.10 7.71
N SER A 136 25.07 -40.19 7.74
CA SER A 136 25.06 -39.00 6.86
C SER A 136 25.89 -37.88 7.45
N THR A 137 26.89 -37.40 6.71
CA THR A 137 27.69 -36.23 7.07
C THR A 137 26.90 -34.92 6.86
N LEU A 138 27.39 -33.82 7.44
CA LEU A 138 26.84 -32.46 7.21
C LEU A 138 26.89 -32.10 5.71
N THR A 139 27.95 -32.49 4.98
CA THR A 139 28.07 -32.28 3.53
C THR A 139 26.98 -33.05 2.78
N MET A 140 26.69 -34.30 3.13
CA MET A 140 25.58 -35.08 2.53
C MET A 140 24.23 -34.48 2.83
N GLN A 141 24.00 -34.00 4.05
CA GLN A 141 22.76 -33.30 4.42
C GLN A 141 22.59 -31.98 3.66
N TYR A 142 23.67 -31.21 3.48
CA TYR A 142 23.66 -30.00 2.63
C TYR A 142 23.30 -30.35 1.19
N VAL A 143 23.92 -31.35 0.59
CA VAL A 143 23.63 -31.83 -0.77
C VAL A 143 22.14 -32.20 -0.93
N ARG A 144 21.57 -32.94 0.02
CA ARG A 144 20.16 -33.29 0.01
C ARG A 144 19.25 -32.06 -0.05
N LEU A 145 19.52 -31.08 0.82
CA LEU A 145 18.77 -29.83 0.85
C LEU A 145 18.95 -29.04 -0.46
N ALA A 146 20.17 -28.95 -0.98
CA ALA A 146 20.44 -28.25 -2.23
C ALA A 146 19.71 -28.88 -3.43
N ILE A 147 19.66 -30.22 -3.53
CA ILE A 147 18.89 -30.93 -4.56
C ILE A 147 17.38 -30.61 -4.40
N ALA A 148 16.85 -30.66 -3.19
CA ALA A 148 15.43 -30.38 -2.95
C ALA A 148 15.05 -28.94 -3.34
N TYR A 149 15.90 -27.95 -3.08
CA TYR A 149 15.66 -26.57 -3.50
C TYR A 149 15.87 -26.29 -4.98
N SER A 150 16.68 -27.14 -5.66
CA SER A 150 16.92 -27.04 -7.10
C SER A 150 15.87 -27.79 -7.94
N ALA A 151 15.03 -28.58 -7.31
CA ALA A 151 13.99 -29.37 -7.95
C ALA A 151 12.94 -28.45 -8.60
N THR A 152 12.64 -28.70 -9.87
CA THR A 152 11.63 -27.95 -10.65
C THR A 152 10.23 -28.58 -10.59
N HIS A 153 10.16 -29.86 -10.21
CA HIS A 153 8.90 -30.61 -10.08
C HIS A 153 8.74 -31.22 -8.68
N PRO A 154 7.53 -31.36 -8.16
CA PRO A 154 7.27 -31.98 -6.85
C PRO A 154 7.80 -33.42 -6.73
N ALA A 155 7.79 -34.19 -7.82
CA ALA A 155 8.35 -35.55 -7.85
C ALA A 155 9.85 -35.58 -7.58
N ASP A 156 10.62 -34.57 -8.03
CA ASP A 156 12.04 -34.45 -7.79
C ASP A 156 12.36 -34.12 -6.32
N VAL A 157 11.50 -33.34 -5.67
CA VAL A 157 11.60 -33.05 -4.21
C VAL A 157 11.40 -34.35 -3.42
N VAL A 158 10.43 -35.17 -3.80
CA VAL A 158 10.18 -36.47 -3.16
C VAL A 158 11.38 -37.37 -3.36
N ALA A 159 11.88 -37.50 -4.59
CA ALA A 159 13.06 -38.31 -4.91
C ALA A 159 14.35 -37.83 -4.21
N ALA A 160 14.45 -36.53 -3.89
CA ALA A 160 15.56 -35.97 -3.11
C ALA A 160 15.45 -36.27 -1.61
N THR A 161 14.28 -36.60 -1.09
CA THR A 161 14.04 -36.73 0.35
C THR A 161 13.61 -38.12 0.80
N GLU A 162 13.22 -39.04 -0.12
CA GLU A 162 12.86 -40.43 0.21
C GLU A 162 14.04 -41.22 0.80
N ASP A 163 13.76 -42.20 1.68
CA ASP A 163 14.80 -43.00 2.33
C ASP A 163 15.18 -44.24 1.49
N THR A 164 15.96 -44.01 0.40
CA THR A 164 16.44 -45.05 -0.53
C THR A 164 17.95 -45.14 -0.57
N SER A 165 18.48 -46.34 -0.83
CA SER A 165 19.93 -46.55 -1.02
C SER A 165 20.47 -45.78 -2.25
N ALA A 166 19.70 -45.69 -3.32
CA ALA A 166 20.05 -44.94 -4.53
C ALA A 166 20.22 -43.45 -4.24
N ARG A 167 19.34 -42.85 -3.45
CA ARG A 167 19.48 -41.47 -2.99
C ARG A 167 20.77 -41.28 -2.17
N LYS A 168 21.02 -42.17 -1.21
CA LYS A 168 22.26 -42.08 -0.38
C LYS A 168 23.53 -42.16 -1.22
N LEU A 169 23.58 -43.03 -2.21
CA LEU A 169 24.73 -43.13 -3.13
C LEU A 169 24.93 -41.83 -3.94
N ARG A 170 23.84 -41.25 -4.43
CA ARG A 170 23.87 -39.96 -5.12
C ARG A 170 24.37 -38.82 -4.20
N GLU A 171 23.85 -38.75 -2.99
CA GLU A 171 24.30 -37.77 -1.98
C GLU A 171 25.80 -37.94 -1.67
N MET A 172 26.27 -39.18 -1.49
CA MET A 172 27.71 -39.44 -1.27
C MET A 172 28.58 -38.96 -2.43
N ARG A 173 28.18 -39.27 -3.69
CA ARG A 173 28.90 -38.85 -4.88
C ARG A 173 29.02 -37.32 -4.97
N LEU A 174 27.89 -36.63 -4.82
CA LEU A 174 27.82 -35.15 -4.83
C LEU A 174 28.54 -34.53 -3.61
N ALA A 175 28.49 -35.16 -2.44
CA ALA A 175 29.20 -34.69 -1.24
C ALA A 175 30.72 -34.69 -1.44
N LEU A 176 31.28 -35.73 -2.10
CA LEU A 176 32.70 -35.77 -2.47
C LEU A 176 33.08 -34.64 -3.44
N GLN A 177 32.18 -34.25 -4.35
CA GLN A 177 32.44 -33.17 -5.29
C GLN A 177 32.31 -31.79 -4.59
N VAL A 178 31.25 -31.59 -3.82
CA VAL A 178 31.01 -30.36 -3.03
C VAL A 178 32.19 -30.06 -2.10
N ASP A 179 32.78 -31.06 -1.46
CA ASP A 179 33.91 -30.90 -0.55
C ASP A 179 35.22 -30.51 -1.27
N LYS A 180 35.31 -30.77 -2.59
CA LYS A 180 36.41 -30.27 -3.42
C LYS A 180 36.21 -28.83 -3.88
N GLU A 181 34.96 -28.42 -4.08
CA GLU A 181 34.60 -27.10 -4.61
C GLU A 181 34.48 -26.02 -3.52
N PHE A 182 34.02 -26.40 -2.33
CA PHE A 182 33.74 -25.46 -1.23
C PHE A 182 34.60 -25.81 -0.01
N SER A 183 35.04 -24.78 0.70
CA SER A 183 35.69 -24.97 2.01
C SER A 183 34.69 -25.54 3.04
N LYS A 184 35.18 -26.21 4.05
CA LYS A 184 34.38 -26.73 5.18
C LYS A 184 33.51 -25.64 5.83
N ASP A 185 34.07 -24.47 6.02
CA ASP A 185 33.36 -23.31 6.59
C ASP A 185 32.25 -22.82 5.69
N GLU A 186 32.45 -22.88 4.38
CA GLU A 186 31.38 -22.53 3.41
C GLU A 186 30.28 -23.57 3.41
N ILE A 187 30.61 -24.88 3.44
CA ILE A 187 29.63 -25.96 3.54
C ILE A 187 28.81 -25.83 4.83
N LEU A 188 29.47 -25.59 5.96
CA LEU A 188 28.82 -25.38 7.25
C LEU A 188 27.87 -24.16 7.21
N THR A 189 28.30 -23.05 6.62
CA THR A 189 27.51 -21.84 6.46
C THR A 189 26.25 -22.11 5.63
N ARG A 190 26.41 -22.76 4.48
CA ARG A 190 25.32 -23.13 3.58
C ARG A 190 24.32 -24.07 4.27
N TYR A 191 24.82 -25.08 4.98
CA TYR A 191 23.98 -26.00 5.74
C TYR A 191 23.15 -25.29 6.82
N LEU A 192 23.79 -24.45 7.65
CA LEU A 192 23.12 -23.71 8.71
C LEU A 192 22.09 -22.72 8.19
N ASN A 193 22.24 -22.20 6.97
CA ASN A 193 21.27 -21.34 6.32
C ASN A 193 20.09 -22.12 5.69
N LEU A 194 20.25 -23.41 5.37
CA LEU A 194 19.23 -24.23 4.72
C LEU A 194 18.41 -25.08 5.69
N ALA A 195 19.02 -25.55 6.80
CA ALA A 195 18.40 -26.48 7.73
C ALA A 195 17.07 -25.97 8.29
N SER A 196 16.07 -26.86 8.40
CA SER A 196 14.80 -26.57 9.06
C SER A 196 14.91 -26.82 10.57
N PHE A 197 14.45 -25.84 11.36
CA PHE A 197 14.43 -25.92 12.83
C PHE A 197 12.99 -26.02 13.40
N GLY A 198 12.00 -26.28 12.55
CA GLY A 198 10.59 -26.32 12.98
C GLY A 198 9.97 -24.92 13.14
N ASN A 199 8.67 -24.87 13.43
CA ASN A 199 7.87 -23.65 13.60
C ASN A 199 8.02 -22.61 12.47
N GLY A 200 8.21 -23.11 11.22
CA GLY A 200 8.44 -22.28 10.04
C GLY A 200 9.81 -21.60 10.00
N ALA A 201 10.72 -21.91 10.92
CA ALA A 201 12.07 -21.37 10.96
C ALA A 201 13.02 -22.19 10.07
N TYR A 202 13.41 -21.62 8.95
CA TYR A 202 14.39 -22.16 8.03
C TYR A 202 15.70 -21.35 8.14
N GLY A 203 16.80 -22.06 8.36
CA GLY A 203 18.09 -21.45 8.63
C GLY A 203 18.23 -20.91 10.06
N ILE A 204 19.50 -20.78 10.47
CA ILE A 204 19.89 -20.44 11.85
C ILE A 204 19.44 -19.05 12.29
N TYR A 205 19.34 -18.08 11.34
CA TYR A 205 18.87 -16.75 11.68
C TYR A 205 17.42 -16.78 12.14
N ALA A 206 16.55 -17.42 11.35
CA ALA A 206 15.12 -17.55 11.68
C ALA A 206 14.92 -18.34 12.97
N ALA A 207 15.65 -19.44 13.14
CA ALA A 207 15.59 -20.24 14.37
C ALA A 207 15.98 -19.43 15.61
N SER A 208 17.08 -18.69 15.57
CA SER A 208 17.52 -17.83 16.67
C SER A 208 16.50 -16.76 17.03
N GLN A 209 15.83 -16.17 16.02
CA GLN A 209 14.78 -15.17 16.24
C GLN A 209 13.51 -15.79 16.81
N VAL A 210 13.03 -16.90 16.24
CA VAL A 210 11.79 -17.56 16.66
C VAL A 210 11.89 -18.07 18.08
N TYR A 211 12.95 -18.82 18.39
CA TYR A 211 13.07 -19.47 19.69
C TYR A 211 13.65 -18.60 20.79
N PHE A 212 14.52 -17.61 20.47
CA PHE A 212 15.20 -16.79 21.47
C PHE A 212 15.07 -15.29 21.29
N GLY A 213 14.60 -14.81 20.12
CA GLY A 213 14.38 -13.39 19.83
C GLY A 213 15.68 -12.57 19.79
N LYS A 214 16.77 -13.16 19.33
CA LYS A 214 18.10 -12.54 19.23
C LYS A 214 18.86 -12.99 17.99
N PRO A 215 19.90 -12.24 17.55
CA PRO A 215 20.72 -12.65 16.41
C PRO A 215 21.53 -13.92 16.73
N PRO A 216 21.84 -14.76 15.72
CA PRO A 216 22.52 -16.04 15.91
C PRO A 216 23.95 -15.90 16.48
N SER A 217 24.58 -14.75 16.32
CA SER A 217 25.92 -14.45 16.95
C SER A 217 25.85 -14.38 18.47
N LYS A 218 24.67 -14.24 19.07
CA LYS A 218 24.47 -14.15 20.52
C LYS A 218 23.92 -15.42 21.15
N LEU A 219 23.89 -16.54 20.42
CA LEU A 219 23.48 -17.84 20.95
C LEU A 219 24.52 -18.34 21.96
N LYS A 220 24.04 -18.77 23.13
CA LYS A 220 24.83 -19.39 24.20
C LYS A 220 24.92 -20.90 23.97
N ILE A 221 25.71 -21.61 24.80
CA ILE A 221 25.93 -23.07 24.69
C ILE A 221 24.61 -23.83 24.74
N GLU A 222 23.79 -23.59 25.76
CA GLU A 222 22.51 -24.27 25.98
C GLU A 222 21.51 -24.05 24.86
N GLU A 223 21.49 -22.84 24.27
CA GLU A 223 20.62 -22.48 23.17
C GLU A 223 21.11 -23.06 21.85
N ALA A 224 22.41 -22.99 21.60
CA ALA A 224 23.04 -23.57 20.42
C ALA A 224 22.85 -25.10 20.37
N ALA A 225 23.04 -25.74 21.51
CA ALA A 225 22.84 -27.19 21.64
C ALA A 225 21.40 -27.62 21.48
N LEU A 226 20.44 -26.80 21.94
CA LEU A 226 19.01 -27.02 21.67
C LEU A 226 18.74 -27.00 20.18
N LEU A 227 19.11 -25.91 19.48
CA LEU A 227 18.87 -25.77 18.05
C LEU A 227 19.54 -26.88 17.25
N ALA A 228 20.81 -27.21 17.54
CA ALA A 228 21.50 -28.31 16.90
C ALA A 228 20.79 -29.67 17.13
N GLY A 229 20.27 -29.88 18.34
CA GLY A 229 19.51 -31.09 18.67
C GLY A 229 18.18 -31.20 17.95
N MET A 230 17.54 -30.08 17.65
CA MET A 230 16.23 -30.05 16.97
C MET A 230 16.29 -30.48 15.50
N VAL A 231 17.40 -30.23 14.79
CA VAL A 231 17.51 -30.47 13.33
C VAL A 231 17.16 -31.90 12.93
N LYS A 232 17.46 -32.89 13.79
CA LYS A 232 17.16 -34.30 13.54
C LYS A 232 15.65 -34.60 13.45
N ALA A 233 14.84 -33.94 14.26
CA ALA A 233 13.40 -34.13 14.34
C ALA A 233 12.69 -32.83 14.82
N PRO A 234 12.61 -31.80 13.99
CA PRO A 234 12.18 -30.47 14.43
C PRO A 234 10.76 -30.41 15.00
N THR A 235 9.85 -31.23 14.51
CA THR A 235 8.45 -31.29 14.99
C THR A 235 8.35 -32.06 16.31
N THR A 236 9.09 -33.16 16.47
CA THR A 236 9.07 -33.98 17.68
C THR A 236 9.77 -33.28 18.84
N ASN A 237 10.89 -32.63 18.56
CA ASN A 237 11.70 -31.90 19.53
C ASN A 237 11.33 -30.42 19.62
N ASP A 238 10.07 -30.07 19.38
CA ASP A 238 9.60 -28.69 19.46
C ASP A 238 9.50 -28.22 20.94
N PRO A 239 10.38 -27.32 21.39
CA PRO A 239 10.40 -26.87 22.77
C PRO A 239 9.25 -25.92 23.13
N THR A 240 8.44 -25.51 22.16
CA THR A 240 7.25 -24.64 22.40
C THR A 240 6.01 -25.45 22.78
N THR A 241 6.04 -26.77 22.59
CA THR A 241 4.92 -27.67 22.92
C THR A 241 5.17 -28.39 24.25
N LYS A 242 4.08 -28.76 24.95
CA LYS A 242 4.19 -29.50 26.23
C LYS A 242 4.83 -30.87 26.06
N SER A 243 4.56 -31.57 24.97
CA SER A 243 5.11 -32.89 24.67
C SER A 243 6.54 -32.82 24.13
N GLY A 244 6.88 -31.81 23.35
CA GLY A 244 8.21 -31.69 22.75
C GLY A 244 9.28 -31.09 23.68
N TYR A 245 8.88 -30.27 24.67
CA TYR A 245 9.83 -29.59 25.57
C TYR A 245 10.77 -30.57 26.30
N PRO A 246 10.28 -31.66 26.98
CA PRO A 246 11.18 -32.62 27.64
C PRO A 246 12.10 -33.33 26.63
N LEU A 247 11.60 -33.72 25.45
CA LEU A 247 12.41 -34.36 24.41
C LEU A 247 13.50 -33.42 23.89
N ALA A 248 13.17 -32.13 23.73
CA ALA A 248 14.12 -31.11 23.33
C ALA A 248 15.21 -30.90 24.39
N LEU A 249 14.88 -30.94 25.69
CA LEU A 249 15.86 -30.86 26.77
C LEU A 249 16.82 -32.07 26.79
N ASP A 250 16.27 -33.27 26.63
CA ASP A 250 17.08 -34.51 26.58
C ASP A 250 18.03 -34.45 25.39
N ARG A 251 17.55 -34.04 24.23
CA ARG A 251 18.36 -33.90 23.02
C ARG A 251 19.40 -32.79 23.18
N ARG A 252 19.07 -31.67 23.80
CA ARG A 252 20.03 -30.58 24.15
C ARG A 252 21.17 -31.12 25.02
N ASN A 253 20.82 -31.84 26.07
CA ASN A 253 21.79 -32.39 27.01
C ASN A 253 22.72 -33.42 26.35
N TYR A 254 22.15 -34.23 25.45
CA TYR A 254 22.95 -35.13 24.59
C TYR A 254 23.95 -34.34 23.73
N VAL A 255 23.54 -33.27 23.06
CA VAL A 255 24.43 -32.45 22.23
C VAL A 255 25.51 -31.79 23.08
N ILE A 256 25.15 -31.23 24.25
CA ILE A 256 26.14 -30.65 25.19
C ILE A 256 27.20 -31.68 25.58
N GLN A 257 26.82 -32.94 25.86
CA GLN A 257 27.78 -33.99 26.18
C GLN A 257 28.68 -34.33 24.98
N ASN A 258 28.12 -34.36 23.78
CA ASN A 258 28.92 -34.56 22.56
C ASN A 258 29.91 -33.41 22.33
N MET A 259 29.56 -32.17 22.67
CA MET A 259 30.48 -31.03 22.60
C MET A 259 31.67 -31.19 23.55
N VAL A 260 31.50 -31.86 24.73
CA VAL A 260 32.63 -32.23 25.60
C VAL A 260 33.46 -33.31 24.93
N THR A 261 32.86 -34.38 24.42
CA THR A 261 33.55 -35.48 23.74
C THR A 261 34.39 -35.00 22.56
N THR A 262 33.88 -34.03 21.78
CA THR A 262 34.64 -33.41 20.68
C THR A 262 35.60 -32.31 21.13
N LYS A 263 35.77 -32.09 22.43
CA LYS A 263 36.62 -31.04 23.02
C LYS A 263 36.25 -29.62 22.56
N ALA A 264 35.02 -29.41 22.20
CA ALA A 264 34.44 -28.13 21.78
C ALA A 264 34.20 -27.20 22.97
N ILE A 265 33.86 -27.77 24.13
CA ILE A 265 33.69 -27.12 25.44
C ILE A 265 34.30 -28.00 26.56
N THR A 266 34.55 -27.41 27.71
CA THR A 266 34.98 -28.12 28.92
C THR A 266 33.80 -28.80 29.63
N GLN A 267 34.06 -29.77 30.51
CA GLN A 267 33.05 -30.41 31.34
C GLN A 267 32.34 -29.40 32.24
N GLN A 268 33.08 -28.43 32.81
CA GLN A 268 32.54 -27.39 33.67
C GLN A 268 31.52 -26.48 32.90
N GLU A 269 31.83 -26.08 31.67
CA GLU A 269 30.93 -25.33 30.81
C GLU A 269 29.68 -26.15 30.47
N ALA A 270 29.86 -27.47 30.24
CA ALA A 270 28.73 -28.36 29.94
C ALA A 270 27.79 -28.51 31.14
N ASP A 271 28.29 -28.66 32.34
CA ASP A 271 27.49 -28.78 33.54
C ASP A 271 26.75 -27.50 33.85
N ALA A 272 27.37 -26.33 33.67
CA ALA A 272 26.73 -25.03 33.79
C ALA A 272 25.61 -24.85 32.76
N ALA A 273 25.85 -25.24 31.49
CA ALA A 273 24.86 -25.15 30.41
C ALA A 273 23.67 -26.08 30.61
N LYS A 274 23.90 -27.30 31.10
CA LYS A 274 22.83 -28.27 31.43
C LYS A 274 21.97 -27.78 32.59
N ALA A 275 22.59 -27.14 33.63
CA ALA A 275 21.90 -26.56 34.76
C ALA A 275 21.07 -25.32 34.41
N THR A 276 21.39 -24.65 33.31
CA THR A 276 20.69 -23.44 32.89
C THR A 276 19.25 -23.74 32.45
N LYS A 277 18.26 -23.05 33.09
CA LYS A 277 16.86 -23.11 32.68
C LYS A 277 16.71 -22.46 31.32
N LEU A 278 16.18 -23.24 30.37
CA LEU A 278 15.93 -22.76 29.00
C LEU A 278 14.65 -21.93 28.94
N VAL A 279 14.74 -20.71 28.41
CA VAL A 279 13.60 -19.81 28.18
C VAL A 279 13.39 -19.68 26.68
N VAL A 280 12.32 -20.31 26.18
CA VAL A 280 11.91 -20.28 24.79
C VAL A 280 10.82 -19.22 24.59
N LYS A 281 10.96 -18.37 23.55
CA LYS A 281 10.05 -17.21 23.33
C LYS A 281 8.90 -17.49 22.38
N ASP A 282 8.97 -18.50 21.53
CA ASP A 282 7.97 -18.80 20.47
C ASP A 282 7.53 -17.53 19.69
N ARG A 283 8.47 -16.76 19.18
CA ARG A 283 8.20 -15.55 18.39
C ARG A 283 8.12 -15.88 16.90
N ARG A 284 6.99 -16.35 16.45
CA ARG A 284 6.77 -16.55 15.02
C ARG A 284 6.84 -15.20 14.29
N THR A 285 7.62 -15.16 13.22
CA THR A 285 7.70 -13.96 12.38
C THR A 285 6.33 -13.72 11.73
N PRO A 286 5.73 -12.53 11.86
CA PRO A 286 4.49 -12.21 11.16
C PRO A 286 4.65 -12.37 9.65
N ASN A 287 3.61 -12.82 8.92
CA ASN A 287 3.65 -12.98 7.47
C ASN A 287 2.41 -12.36 6.80
N GLY A 288 2.63 -11.59 5.75
CA GLY A 288 1.58 -10.97 4.95
C GLY A 288 0.96 -9.72 5.58
N CYS A 289 0.06 -9.09 4.82
CA CYS A 289 -0.51 -7.80 5.18
C CYS A 289 -1.48 -7.86 6.37
N VAL A 290 -2.12 -9.00 6.62
CA VAL A 290 -2.99 -9.20 7.80
C VAL A 290 -2.19 -9.15 9.10
N ALA A 291 -0.92 -9.55 9.02
CA ALA A 291 0.02 -9.52 10.13
C ALA A 291 0.96 -8.29 10.09
N ALA A 292 0.54 -7.21 9.44
CA ALA A 292 1.30 -5.95 9.42
C ALA A 292 1.60 -5.47 10.85
N ASN A 293 2.75 -4.84 11.04
CA ASN A 293 3.25 -4.39 12.35
C ASN A 293 2.24 -3.51 13.11
N VAL A 294 1.51 -2.68 12.37
CA VAL A 294 0.31 -1.98 12.84
C VAL A 294 -0.85 -2.45 11.96
N ASN A 295 -1.89 -3.04 12.53
CA ASN A 295 -2.97 -3.66 11.77
C ASN A 295 -3.62 -2.73 10.72
N SER A 296 -3.85 -1.45 11.07
CA SER A 296 -4.42 -0.46 10.13
C SER A 296 -3.53 -0.18 8.92
N TRP A 297 -2.22 -0.43 9.01
CA TRP A 297 -1.29 -0.31 7.88
C TRP A 297 -1.42 -1.47 6.89
N GLY A 298 -2.20 -2.50 7.23
CA GLY A 298 -2.55 -3.60 6.34
C GLY A 298 -3.22 -3.14 5.04
N PHE A 299 -4.01 -2.05 5.06
CA PHE A 299 -4.60 -1.47 3.83
C PHE A 299 -3.54 -0.92 2.88
N PHE A 300 -2.50 -0.30 3.41
CA PHE A 300 -1.37 0.16 2.59
C PHE A 300 -0.53 -1.03 2.08
N CYS A 301 -0.28 -2.00 2.93
CA CYS A 301 0.42 -3.23 2.56
C CYS A 301 -0.32 -3.99 1.43
N ASP A 302 -1.65 -4.10 1.51
CA ASP A 302 -2.47 -4.72 0.45
C ASP A 302 -2.40 -3.93 -0.87
N TYR A 303 -2.44 -2.60 -0.78
CA TYR A 303 -2.22 -1.76 -1.96
C TYR A 303 -0.86 -2.01 -2.60
N PHE A 304 0.22 -2.12 -1.80
CA PHE A 304 1.54 -2.51 -2.27
C PHE A 304 1.52 -3.89 -2.93
N TYR A 305 0.91 -4.89 -2.28
CA TYR A 305 0.81 -6.25 -2.81
C TYR A 305 0.10 -6.28 -4.17
N ARG A 306 -1.04 -5.60 -4.30
CA ARG A 306 -1.77 -5.48 -5.57
C ARG A 306 -0.97 -4.78 -6.65
N TRP A 307 -0.25 -3.72 -6.30
CA TRP A 307 0.67 -3.04 -7.21
C TRP A 307 1.78 -3.96 -7.69
N TRP A 308 2.41 -4.72 -6.77
CA TRP A 308 3.45 -5.70 -7.12
C TRP A 308 2.93 -6.75 -8.10
N MET A 309 1.71 -7.26 -7.86
CA MET A 309 1.07 -8.27 -8.72
C MET A 309 0.76 -7.77 -10.14
N GLN A 310 0.83 -6.47 -10.41
CA GLN A 310 0.67 -5.88 -11.73
C GLN A 310 2.01 -5.63 -12.46
N GLN A 311 3.16 -5.82 -11.80
CA GLN A 311 4.47 -5.52 -12.38
C GLN A 311 5.04 -6.74 -13.10
N GLU A 312 4.97 -6.79 -14.43
CA GLU A 312 5.47 -7.90 -15.26
C GLU A 312 6.98 -8.15 -15.13
N THR A 313 7.74 -7.14 -14.71
CA THR A 313 9.18 -7.26 -14.39
C THR A 313 9.46 -8.37 -13.37
N PHE A 314 8.51 -8.68 -12.50
CA PHE A 314 8.65 -9.74 -11.48
C PHE A 314 8.14 -11.10 -11.93
N GLY A 315 7.67 -11.26 -13.17
CA GLY A 315 7.22 -12.52 -13.73
C GLY A 315 6.03 -12.37 -14.68
N SER A 316 5.90 -13.30 -15.62
CA SER A 316 4.84 -13.28 -16.63
C SER A 316 3.47 -13.61 -16.05
N THR A 317 3.42 -14.50 -15.05
CA THR A 317 2.18 -14.92 -14.39
C THR A 317 2.02 -14.28 -13.00
N SER A 318 0.81 -14.26 -12.48
CA SER A 318 0.55 -13.83 -11.11
C SER A 318 1.26 -14.72 -10.09
N TYR A 319 1.33 -16.03 -10.37
CA TYR A 319 2.05 -16.99 -9.53
C TYR A 319 3.55 -16.67 -9.44
N ASP A 320 4.21 -16.36 -10.57
CA ASP A 320 5.63 -16.00 -10.57
C ASP A 320 5.89 -14.73 -9.77
N ARG A 321 5.04 -13.73 -9.93
CA ARG A 321 5.14 -12.45 -9.22
C ARG A 321 4.98 -12.61 -7.72
N GLU A 322 4.03 -13.42 -7.29
CA GLU A 322 3.81 -13.73 -5.88
C GLU A 322 4.99 -14.52 -5.30
N ARG A 323 5.42 -15.58 -5.97
CA ARG A 323 6.58 -16.38 -5.58
C ARG A 323 7.83 -15.51 -5.49
N ARG A 324 8.04 -14.61 -6.45
CA ARG A 324 9.19 -13.70 -6.44
C ARG A 324 9.15 -12.75 -5.24
N LEU A 325 7.99 -12.24 -4.87
CA LEU A 325 7.85 -11.42 -3.66
C LEU A 325 8.16 -12.22 -2.40
N LYS A 326 7.62 -13.43 -2.29
CA LYS A 326 7.69 -14.23 -1.06
C LYS A 326 9.00 -15.03 -0.91
N SER A 327 9.72 -15.25 -2.00
CA SER A 327 10.93 -16.07 -2.01
C SER A 327 12.19 -15.31 -2.43
N GLY A 328 12.05 -14.08 -2.93
CA GLY A 328 13.13 -13.33 -3.56
C GLY A 328 14.04 -12.56 -2.61
N GLY A 329 13.72 -12.43 -1.34
CA GLY A 329 14.60 -11.76 -0.35
C GLY A 329 14.76 -10.26 -0.54
N TYR A 330 13.75 -9.56 -1.04
CA TYR A 330 13.80 -8.13 -1.31
C TYR A 330 13.78 -7.28 -0.04
N THR A 331 14.49 -6.15 -0.10
CA THR A 331 14.31 -5.04 0.85
C THR A 331 13.54 -3.94 0.13
N ILE A 332 12.29 -3.71 0.56
CA ILE A 332 11.34 -2.81 -0.08
C ILE A 332 11.07 -1.64 0.85
N VAL A 333 11.59 -0.47 0.51
CA VAL A 333 11.23 0.78 1.16
C VAL A 333 9.96 1.29 0.48
N THR A 334 8.85 1.16 1.18
CA THR A 334 7.55 1.64 0.69
C THR A 334 7.46 3.16 0.79
N SER A 335 6.46 3.75 0.16
CA SER A 335 6.24 5.20 0.21
C SER A 335 5.43 5.65 1.44
N ILE A 336 4.98 4.75 2.32
CA ILE A 336 4.19 5.12 3.50
C ILE A 336 4.97 6.07 4.41
N ASP A 337 4.41 7.24 4.66
CA ASP A 337 4.94 8.21 5.63
C ASP A 337 4.34 7.91 7.01
N VAL A 338 5.20 7.54 7.94
CA VAL A 338 4.77 7.10 9.30
C VAL A 338 3.97 8.19 10.03
N GLN A 339 4.36 9.46 9.85
CA GLN A 339 3.69 10.58 10.50
C GLN A 339 2.30 10.83 9.88
N ALA A 340 2.23 10.87 8.55
CA ALA A 340 0.97 11.04 7.81
C ALA A 340 0.01 9.89 8.10
N GLN A 341 0.50 8.64 8.06
CA GLN A 341 -0.32 7.45 8.32
C GLN A 341 -0.87 7.42 9.75
N LYS A 342 -0.02 7.68 10.76
CA LYS A 342 -0.49 7.75 12.17
C LYS A 342 -1.51 8.87 12.37
N GLY A 343 -1.32 10.03 11.74
CA GLY A 343 -2.28 11.14 11.77
C GLY A 343 -3.61 10.74 11.14
N ALA A 344 -3.58 10.10 9.98
CA ALA A 344 -4.77 9.62 9.27
C ALA A 344 -5.53 8.56 10.07
N ASP A 345 -4.84 7.53 10.59
CA ASP A 345 -5.43 6.48 11.43
C ASP A 345 -6.15 7.05 12.66
N LYS A 346 -5.50 7.97 13.36
CA LYS A 346 -6.07 8.66 14.51
C LYS A 346 -7.33 9.44 14.13
N ALA A 347 -7.27 10.18 13.03
CA ALA A 347 -8.35 11.06 12.59
C ALA A 347 -9.59 10.28 12.13
N VAL A 348 -9.44 9.20 11.34
CA VAL A 348 -10.58 8.39 10.89
C VAL A 348 -11.23 7.62 12.04
N ARG A 349 -10.47 7.11 13.01
CA ARG A 349 -10.99 6.40 14.18
C ARG A 349 -11.67 7.33 15.18
N LYS A 350 -11.22 8.57 15.28
CA LYS A 350 -11.89 9.63 16.05
C LYS A 350 -13.24 10.01 15.44
N ALA A 351 -13.32 10.07 14.10
CA ALA A 351 -14.53 10.44 13.40
C ALA A 351 -15.62 9.35 13.45
N LYS A 352 -15.24 8.09 13.31
CA LYS A 352 -16.17 6.95 13.31
C LYS A 352 -15.57 5.73 13.99
N SER A 353 -16.39 5.04 14.80
CA SER A 353 -16.04 3.74 15.36
C SER A 353 -15.87 2.69 14.26
N GLU A 354 -14.99 1.70 14.50
CA GLU A 354 -14.84 0.55 13.59
C GLU A 354 -16.11 -0.26 13.43
N ASN A 355 -17.00 -0.25 14.44
CA ASN A 355 -18.31 -0.92 14.41
C ASN A 355 -19.39 -0.12 13.66
N SER A 356 -19.11 1.10 13.19
CA SER A 356 -20.04 1.88 12.36
C SER A 356 -20.15 1.28 10.97
N LYS A 357 -21.36 1.27 10.40
CA LYS A 357 -21.54 0.91 8.99
C LYS A 357 -20.88 1.94 8.06
N GLU A 358 -20.84 3.21 8.47
CA GLU A 358 -20.13 4.26 7.74
C GLU A 358 -18.61 4.08 7.89
N ALA A 359 -17.91 4.14 6.76
CA ALA A 359 -16.46 4.18 6.68
C ALA A 359 -15.99 5.62 6.45
N ALA A 360 -15.12 6.11 7.34
CA ALA A 360 -14.32 7.31 7.12
C ALA A 360 -13.01 6.86 6.46
N MET A 361 -12.80 7.23 5.23
CA MET A 361 -11.71 6.77 4.37
C MET A 361 -10.84 7.95 3.94
N VAL A 362 -9.53 7.88 4.14
CA VAL A 362 -8.58 8.94 3.80
C VAL A 362 -7.39 8.38 3.03
N ALA A 363 -7.04 9.02 1.92
CA ALA A 363 -5.83 8.75 1.15
C ALA A 363 -4.97 10.00 1.05
N VAL A 364 -3.65 9.82 1.08
CA VAL A 364 -2.65 10.89 0.97
C VAL A 364 -1.70 10.57 -0.17
N VAL A 365 -1.55 11.50 -1.12
CA VAL A 365 -0.66 11.39 -2.28
C VAL A 365 0.30 12.58 -2.29
N GLU A 366 1.56 12.31 -2.63
CA GLU A 366 2.58 13.34 -2.81
C GLU A 366 2.54 13.90 -4.24
N PRO A 367 2.25 15.21 -4.41
CA PRO A 367 2.26 15.88 -5.71
C PRO A 367 3.62 15.75 -6.41
N GLY A 368 3.58 15.51 -7.72
CA GLY A 368 4.76 15.46 -8.58
C GLY A 368 5.56 14.16 -8.54
N THR A 369 5.18 13.21 -7.64
CA THR A 369 5.79 11.87 -7.57
C THR A 369 4.77 10.74 -7.64
N GLY A 370 3.50 10.98 -7.31
CA GLY A 370 2.46 9.95 -7.20
C GLY A 370 2.64 9.01 -5.99
N ARG A 371 3.64 9.24 -5.13
CA ARG A 371 3.87 8.38 -3.95
C ARG A 371 2.69 8.46 -2.99
N VAL A 372 2.10 7.29 -2.73
CA VAL A 372 1.01 7.18 -1.75
C VAL A 372 1.62 7.21 -0.36
N ARG A 373 1.30 8.23 0.43
CA ARG A 373 1.92 8.50 1.72
C ARG A 373 1.12 7.95 2.90
N ALA A 374 -0.20 7.80 2.74
CA ALA A 374 -1.06 7.15 3.74
C ALA A 374 -2.34 6.62 3.10
N LEU A 375 -2.86 5.53 3.66
CA LEU A 375 -4.18 4.97 3.39
C LEU A 375 -4.80 4.56 4.73
N ALA A 376 -5.88 5.22 5.14
CA ALA A 376 -6.50 5.00 6.44
C ALA A 376 -8.02 4.87 6.34
N VAL A 377 -8.56 3.93 7.10
CA VAL A 377 -10.00 3.74 7.28
C VAL A 377 -10.30 3.25 8.70
N ASN A 378 -11.47 3.56 9.24
CA ASN A 378 -11.90 3.11 10.55
C ASN A 378 -12.30 1.61 10.57
N ARG A 379 -11.46 0.76 10.04
CA ARG A 379 -11.63 -0.71 9.98
C ARG A 379 -10.36 -1.41 10.46
N GLN A 380 -10.49 -2.66 10.88
CA GLN A 380 -9.38 -3.57 11.06
C GLN A 380 -9.09 -4.22 9.70
N PHE A 381 -7.82 -4.31 9.33
CA PHE A 381 -7.40 -5.08 8.15
C PHE A 381 -7.30 -6.57 8.53
N LYS A 382 -8.40 -7.28 8.38
CA LYS A 382 -8.52 -8.66 8.82
C LYS A 382 -9.67 -9.37 8.11
N LEU A 383 -9.49 -10.66 7.84
CA LEU A 383 -10.60 -11.55 7.47
C LEU A 383 -11.50 -11.81 8.69
N ASP A 384 -12.81 -11.86 8.47
CA ASP A 384 -13.74 -12.31 9.49
C ASP A 384 -13.57 -13.82 9.69
N ASP A 385 -13.61 -14.29 10.93
CA ASP A 385 -13.50 -15.72 11.23
C ASP A 385 -14.85 -16.40 10.99
N PRO A 386 -14.96 -17.35 10.04
CA PRO A 386 -16.22 -18.04 9.76
C PRO A 386 -16.76 -18.82 10.97
N LYS A 387 -15.87 -19.29 11.86
CA LYS A 387 -16.25 -20.07 13.07
C LYS A 387 -16.68 -19.17 14.23
N ASN A 388 -16.16 -17.95 14.30
CA ASN A 388 -16.50 -16.96 15.32
C ASN A 388 -16.61 -15.57 14.70
N PRO A 389 -17.63 -15.32 13.86
CA PRO A 389 -17.72 -14.12 13.08
C PRO A 389 -18.05 -12.89 13.93
N LYS A 390 -17.26 -11.84 13.75
CA LYS A 390 -17.40 -10.56 14.47
C LYS A 390 -17.98 -9.45 13.62
N ASN A 391 -17.93 -9.58 12.30
CA ASN A 391 -18.52 -8.59 11.41
C ASN A 391 -20.03 -8.55 11.60
N LYS A 392 -20.61 -7.36 11.52
CA LYS A 392 -22.05 -7.12 11.58
C LYS A 392 -22.71 -7.58 10.26
N ILE A 393 -24.01 -7.81 10.30
CA ILE A 393 -24.79 -8.05 9.08
C ILE A 393 -24.68 -6.84 8.17
N SER A 394 -24.53 -7.07 6.88
CA SER A 394 -24.42 -6.03 5.86
C SER A 394 -25.58 -5.04 5.94
N SER A 395 -25.30 -3.77 5.71
CA SER A 395 -26.31 -2.70 5.60
C SER A 395 -27.10 -2.76 4.30
N ASP A 396 -26.65 -3.53 3.31
CA ASP A 396 -27.39 -3.81 2.07
C ASP A 396 -28.61 -4.68 2.41
N PRO A 397 -29.85 -4.21 2.14
CA PRO A 397 -31.05 -4.95 2.48
C PRO A 397 -31.16 -6.33 1.84
N ALA A 398 -30.66 -6.48 0.61
CA ALA A 398 -30.67 -7.77 -0.09
C ALA A 398 -29.71 -8.79 0.53
N LYS A 399 -28.52 -8.32 0.94
CA LYS A 399 -27.53 -9.12 1.65
C LYS A 399 -27.98 -9.41 3.09
N ALA A 400 -28.56 -8.42 3.76
CA ALA A 400 -29.08 -8.55 5.12
C ALA A 400 -30.16 -9.64 5.24
N LYS A 401 -31.10 -9.70 4.29
CA LYS A 401 -32.11 -10.79 4.20
C LYS A 401 -31.47 -12.19 4.16
N LYS A 402 -30.30 -12.30 3.50
CA LYS A 402 -29.53 -13.54 3.39
C LYS A 402 -28.54 -13.73 4.55
N LYS A 403 -28.58 -12.87 5.58
CA LYS A 403 -27.67 -12.87 6.73
C LYS A 403 -26.18 -12.78 6.34
N ILE A 404 -25.87 -12.20 5.18
CA ILE A 404 -24.50 -11.97 4.73
C ILE A 404 -23.87 -10.86 5.57
N ARG A 405 -22.65 -11.06 6.03
CA ARG A 405 -21.92 -10.10 6.83
C ARG A 405 -21.29 -9.02 5.97
N GLY A 406 -21.20 -7.81 6.51
CA GLY A 406 -20.65 -6.64 5.86
C GLY A 406 -19.16 -6.43 6.15
N ASN A 407 -18.67 -5.23 5.78
CA ASN A 407 -17.29 -4.81 5.84
C ASN A 407 -16.90 -4.13 7.16
N TYR A 408 -17.56 -4.44 8.27
CA TYR A 408 -17.30 -3.81 9.58
C TYR A 408 -17.55 -4.77 10.75
N PRO A 409 -16.68 -4.77 11.80
CA PRO A 409 -15.53 -3.89 12.03
C PRO A 409 -14.27 -4.24 11.22
N ALA A 410 -14.21 -5.36 10.51
CA ALA A 410 -13.02 -5.84 9.81
C ALA A 410 -13.28 -6.08 8.31
N THR A 411 -12.26 -5.86 7.48
CA THR A 411 -12.29 -6.17 6.05
C THR A 411 -10.88 -6.22 5.46
N VAL A 412 -10.71 -6.97 4.38
CA VAL A 412 -9.54 -6.94 3.51
C VAL A 412 -9.88 -6.34 2.13
N ASN A 413 -11.11 -5.86 1.94
CA ASN A 413 -11.53 -5.25 0.69
C ASN A 413 -10.84 -3.91 0.45
N PRO A 414 -10.50 -3.57 -0.81
CA PRO A 414 -9.74 -2.36 -1.15
C PRO A 414 -10.63 -1.10 -1.17
N LEU A 415 -11.21 -0.76 -0.01
CA LEU A 415 -12.17 0.35 0.13
C LEU A 415 -11.61 1.71 -0.30
N LEU A 416 -10.29 1.90 -0.19
CA LEU A 416 -9.59 3.18 -0.44
C LEU A 416 -9.10 3.30 -1.89
N THR A 417 -8.89 2.17 -2.58
CA THR A 417 -8.16 2.11 -3.85
C THR A 417 -9.00 1.56 -5.01
N GLY A 418 -10.11 0.89 -4.69
CA GLY A 418 -10.96 0.22 -5.68
C GLY A 418 -10.42 -1.12 -6.16
N GLY A 419 -11.25 -1.84 -6.88
CA GLY A 419 -11.01 -3.24 -7.30
C GLY A 419 -11.81 -4.22 -6.45
N ASP A 420 -11.84 -5.49 -6.85
CA ASP A 420 -12.57 -6.58 -6.17
C ASP A 420 -14.04 -6.23 -5.86
N GLY A 421 -14.74 -5.63 -6.85
CA GLY A 421 -16.13 -5.20 -6.70
C GLY A 421 -16.31 -3.84 -6.01
N ILE A 422 -15.27 -3.22 -5.50
CA ILE A 422 -15.32 -1.84 -4.98
C ILE A 422 -15.14 -0.88 -6.15
N THR A 423 -16.23 -0.22 -6.57
CA THR A 423 -16.23 0.74 -7.68
C THR A 423 -15.90 2.17 -7.23
N GLY A 424 -15.95 2.43 -5.93
CA GLY A 424 -15.80 3.74 -5.35
C GLY A 424 -17.11 4.33 -4.85
N TYR A 425 -17.10 5.63 -4.56
CA TYR A 425 -18.19 6.36 -3.92
C TYR A 425 -18.37 7.71 -4.61
N GLN A 426 -19.58 8.24 -4.64
CA GLN A 426 -19.83 9.58 -5.19
C GLN A 426 -19.08 10.64 -4.36
N ALA A 427 -18.31 11.50 -5.00
CA ALA A 427 -17.52 12.53 -4.32
C ALA A 427 -18.17 13.93 -4.33
N GLY A 428 -19.35 14.04 -4.92
CA GLY A 428 -20.12 15.28 -4.92
C GLY A 428 -19.36 16.44 -5.55
N SER A 429 -19.59 17.63 -5.05
CA SER A 429 -19.04 18.89 -5.59
C SER A 429 -17.53 18.99 -5.70
N THR A 430 -16.75 17.98 -5.28
CA THR A 430 -15.30 17.95 -5.55
C THR A 430 -14.99 17.84 -7.04
N PHE A 431 -15.92 17.32 -7.84
CA PHE A 431 -15.79 17.18 -9.29
C PHE A 431 -15.91 18.51 -10.07
N LYS A 432 -16.44 19.56 -9.46
CA LYS A 432 -16.50 20.90 -10.08
C LYS A 432 -15.15 21.45 -10.52
N ILE A 433 -14.05 20.95 -9.92
CA ILE A 433 -12.69 21.32 -10.32
C ILE A 433 -12.40 20.97 -11.80
N PHE A 434 -12.96 19.85 -12.31
CA PHE A 434 -12.77 19.43 -13.68
C PHE A 434 -13.50 20.34 -14.67
N SER A 435 -14.63 20.94 -14.28
CA SER A 435 -15.31 21.98 -15.08
C SER A 435 -14.48 23.26 -15.14
N ILE A 436 -13.81 23.64 -14.04
CA ILE A 436 -12.85 24.76 -14.06
C ILE A 436 -11.71 24.46 -15.03
N VAL A 437 -11.09 23.28 -14.92
CA VAL A 437 -9.98 22.88 -15.82
C VAL A 437 -10.42 22.94 -17.29
N ALA A 438 -11.56 22.31 -17.63
CA ALA A 438 -12.08 22.30 -18.99
C ALA A 438 -12.41 23.71 -19.51
N ALA A 439 -12.97 24.59 -18.66
CA ALA A 439 -13.26 25.99 -19.00
C ALA A 439 -11.96 26.78 -19.29
N LEU A 440 -10.95 26.63 -18.44
CA LEU A 440 -9.65 27.30 -18.62
C LEU A 440 -8.94 26.83 -19.90
N GLU A 441 -9.00 25.53 -20.24
CA GLU A 441 -8.46 24.99 -21.50
C GLU A 441 -9.20 25.51 -22.73
N LYS A 442 -10.48 25.84 -22.60
CA LYS A 442 -11.26 26.54 -23.64
C LYS A 442 -11.08 28.05 -23.69
N GLY A 443 -10.15 28.57 -22.86
CA GLY A 443 -9.84 30.00 -22.81
C GLY A 443 -10.84 30.84 -22.01
N ILE A 444 -11.75 30.23 -21.26
CA ILE A 444 -12.68 30.91 -20.35
C ILE A 444 -11.94 31.22 -19.05
N PRO A 445 -11.72 32.52 -18.69
CA PRO A 445 -10.92 32.88 -17.52
C PRO A 445 -11.67 32.67 -16.21
N LEU A 446 -10.93 32.61 -15.09
CA LEU A 446 -11.52 32.46 -13.75
C LEU A 446 -12.52 33.59 -13.41
N SER A 447 -12.32 34.78 -13.95
CA SER A 447 -13.18 35.93 -13.75
C SER A 447 -14.51 35.87 -14.54
N TYR A 448 -14.74 34.81 -15.33
CA TYR A 448 -15.93 34.68 -16.16
C TYR A 448 -17.22 34.81 -15.33
N PRO A 449 -18.01 35.87 -15.53
CA PRO A 449 -19.21 36.14 -14.73
C PRO A 449 -20.40 35.36 -15.29
N PHE A 450 -21.20 34.84 -14.37
CA PHE A 450 -22.49 34.23 -14.69
C PHE A 450 -23.53 34.58 -13.59
N ASN A 451 -24.71 35.02 -13.96
CA ASN A 451 -25.80 35.22 -13.02
C ASN A 451 -26.46 33.85 -12.71
N ALA A 452 -26.02 33.22 -11.63
CA ALA A 452 -26.50 31.92 -11.21
C ALA A 452 -27.92 32.01 -10.58
N PRO A 453 -28.97 31.46 -11.24
CA PRO A 453 -30.31 31.45 -10.65
C PRO A 453 -30.41 30.44 -9.50
N GLN A 454 -31.47 30.44 -8.71
CA GLN A 454 -31.73 29.45 -7.68
C GLN A 454 -31.96 28.04 -8.29
N GLN A 455 -32.59 27.98 -9.44
CA GLN A 455 -32.78 26.77 -10.26
C GLN A 455 -32.41 27.08 -11.71
N PHE A 456 -31.73 26.16 -12.39
CA PHE A 456 -31.33 26.32 -13.78
C PHE A 456 -31.93 25.19 -14.64
N LYS A 457 -32.67 25.55 -15.72
CA LYS A 457 -33.13 24.60 -16.73
C LYS A 457 -31.97 24.36 -17.71
N SER A 458 -31.36 23.18 -17.66
CA SER A 458 -30.30 22.80 -18.58
C SER A 458 -30.87 22.21 -19.89
N GLU A 459 -29.99 21.99 -20.85
CA GLU A 459 -30.30 21.29 -22.11
C GLU A 459 -30.15 19.77 -21.99
N TYR A 460 -29.62 19.28 -20.86
CA TYR A 460 -29.43 17.85 -20.65
C TYR A 460 -30.78 17.16 -20.43
N ILE A 461 -30.96 16.03 -21.12
CA ILE A 461 -32.21 15.26 -21.05
C ILE A 461 -32.09 14.20 -19.96
N ILE A 462 -33.11 14.09 -19.11
CA ILE A 462 -33.24 13.04 -18.10
C ILE A 462 -34.64 12.47 -18.09
N ASP A 463 -34.85 11.39 -17.36
CA ASP A 463 -36.19 10.84 -17.15
C ASP A 463 -37.09 11.87 -16.46
N SER A 464 -38.30 12.10 -17.03
CA SER A 464 -39.27 13.06 -16.50
C SER A 464 -39.81 12.71 -15.10
N SER A 465 -39.70 11.41 -14.70
CA SER A 465 -40.05 10.95 -13.35
C SER A 465 -38.95 11.23 -12.32
N SER A 466 -37.77 11.64 -12.78
CA SER A 466 -36.64 11.96 -11.88
C SER A 466 -36.97 13.21 -11.06
N PRO A 467 -36.73 13.21 -9.73
CA PRO A 467 -36.84 14.40 -8.89
C PRO A 467 -35.94 15.56 -9.33
N ALA A 468 -34.95 15.31 -10.15
CA ALA A 468 -34.01 16.29 -10.68
C ALA A 468 -34.49 16.88 -12.03
N ALA A 469 -35.63 16.44 -12.57
CA ALA A 469 -36.21 17.03 -13.77
C ALA A 469 -36.94 18.36 -13.46
N CYS A 470 -36.91 19.30 -14.39
CA CYS A 470 -37.82 20.44 -14.33
C CYS A 470 -39.28 19.95 -14.38
N LYS A 471 -40.13 20.47 -13.53
CA LYS A 471 -41.51 20.04 -13.39
C LYS A 471 -42.20 19.97 -14.76
N GLY A 472 -42.73 18.79 -15.12
CA GLY A 472 -43.43 18.53 -16.37
C GLY A 472 -42.56 18.50 -17.63
N THR A 473 -41.26 18.33 -17.50
CA THR A 473 -40.33 18.26 -18.65
C THR A 473 -39.32 17.12 -18.54
N HIS A 474 -38.55 16.86 -19.59
CA HIS A 474 -37.45 15.92 -19.62
C HIS A 474 -36.08 16.61 -19.43
N PHE A 475 -36.04 17.86 -18.98
CA PHE A 475 -34.79 18.58 -18.80
C PHE A 475 -34.28 18.49 -17.37
N TYR A 476 -32.96 18.35 -17.22
CA TYR A 476 -32.32 18.37 -15.94
C TYR A 476 -32.30 19.77 -15.31
N CYS A 477 -32.76 19.88 -14.07
CA CYS A 477 -32.97 21.14 -13.36
C CYS A 477 -32.20 21.18 -12.02
N PRO A 478 -30.89 21.43 -12.05
CA PRO A 478 -30.11 21.58 -10.82
C PRO A 478 -30.58 22.78 -10.00
N THR A 479 -30.57 22.62 -8.67
CA THR A 479 -30.84 23.68 -7.69
C THR A 479 -29.61 23.89 -6.79
N ASN A 480 -29.54 25.06 -6.15
CA ASN A 480 -28.52 25.32 -5.12
C ASN A 480 -29.01 24.85 -3.76
N SER A 481 -28.10 24.29 -2.93
CA SER A 481 -28.37 24.00 -1.54
C SER A 481 -28.25 25.30 -0.73
N GLY A 482 -29.37 25.80 -0.17
CA GLY A 482 -29.46 27.01 0.64
C GLY A 482 -29.97 28.26 -0.07
N LEU A 483 -30.68 29.10 0.66
CA LEU A 483 -31.43 30.26 0.15
C LEU A 483 -30.56 31.44 -0.34
N LYS A 484 -29.23 31.43 -0.12
CA LYS A 484 -28.31 32.55 -0.44
C LYS A 484 -27.29 32.25 -1.53
N ALA A 485 -27.32 31.06 -2.11
CA ALA A 485 -26.38 30.70 -3.18
C ALA A 485 -26.98 31.02 -4.55
N GLY A 486 -26.57 32.12 -5.15
CA GLY A 486 -27.01 32.59 -6.45
C GLY A 486 -26.48 34.01 -6.74
N GLY A 487 -27.04 34.65 -7.79
CA GLY A 487 -26.61 35.97 -8.23
C GLY A 487 -25.33 35.94 -9.07
N MET A 488 -24.73 37.13 -9.26
CA MET A 488 -23.49 37.26 -10.05
C MET A 488 -22.33 36.53 -9.40
N GLN A 489 -21.81 35.53 -10.07
CA GLN A 489 -20.71 34.69 -9.64
C GLN A 489 -19.58 34.71 -10.68
N ASN A 490 -18.38 34.36 -10.24
CA ASN A 490 -17.25 33.97 -11.09
C ASN A 490 -16.74 32.59 -10.61
N MET A 491 -15.73 32.00 -11.26
CA MET A 491 -15.28 30.65 -10.88
C MET A 491 -14.75 30.60 -9.44
N TRP A 492 -14.09 31.62 -8.93
CA TRP A 492 -13.63 31.68 -7.54
C TRP A 492 -14.79 31.69 -6.54
N SER A 493 -15.73 32.60 -6.69
CA SER A 493 -16.85 32.76 -5.76
C SER A 493 -17.84 31.60 -5.87
N ALA A 494 -18.13 31.12 -7.08
CA ALA A 494 -18.98 29.94 -7.30
C ALA A 494 -18.37 28.66 -6.74
N PHE A 495 -17.04 28.50 -6.82
CA PHE A 495 -16.34 27.35 -6.27
C PHE A 495 -16.27 27.41 -4.74
N ALA A 496 -16.02 28.60 -4.16
CA ALA A 496 -16.06 28.86 -2.73
C ALA A 496 -17.38 28.42 -2.09
N GLN A 497 -18.48 28.81 -2.71
CA GLN A 497 -19.86 28.58 -2.27
C GLN A 497 -20.45 27.29 -2.81
N SER A 498 -19.76 26.63 -3.73
CA SER A 498 -20.20 25.38 -4.36
C SER A 498 -21.51 25.48 -5.17
N VAL A 499 -21.68 26.58 -5.93
CA VAL A 499 -22.92 26.94 -6.64
C VAL A 499 -23.20 25.97 -7.80
N ASN A 500 -24.22 25.12 -7.70
CA ASN A 500 -24.59 24.14 -8.73
C ASN A 500 -25.03 24.82 -10.04
N THR A 501 -25.85 25.88 -9.90
CA THR A 501 -26.40 26.62 -11.03
C THR A 501 -25.42 27.59 -11.72
N TYR A 502 -24.18 27.60 -11.30
CA TYR A 502 -23.00 28.12 -12.01
C TYR A 502 -22.27 27.01 -12.78
N PHE A 503 -22.04 25.87 -12.14
CA PHE A 503 -21.18 24.83 -12.71
C PHE A 503 -21.87 23.96 -13.76
N VAL A 504 -23.19 23.72 -13.66
CA VAL A 504 -23.91 22.97 -14.71
C VAL A 504 -23.98 23.75 -16.01
N PRO A 505 -24.38 25.05 -16.05
CA PRO A 505 -24.25 25.83 -17.27
C PRO A 505 -22.83 26.00 -17.78
N LEU A 506 -21.85 26.13 -16.90
CA LEU A 506 -20.45 26.17 -17.32
C LEU A 506 -20.04 24.85 -18.02
N GLN A 507 -20.42 23.69 -17.46
CA GLN A 507 -20.20 22.40 -18.08
C GLN A 507 -20.94 22.29 -19.44
N GLN A 508 -22.18 22.75 -19.53
CA GLN A 508 -22.94 22.76 -20.77
C GLN A 508 -22.25 23.62 -21.87
N GLN A 509 -21.69 24.78 -21.48
CA GLN A 509 -20.99 25.70 -22.38
C GLN A 509 -19.66 25.10 -22.90
N VAL A 510 -18.93 24.38 -22.07
CA VAL A 510 -17.62 23.80 -22.46
C VAL A 510 -17.75 22.40 -23.05
N GLY A 511 -18.90 21.74 -22.88
CA GLY A 511 -19.18 20.37 -23.24
C GLY A 511 -18.83 19.40 -22.09
N ALA A 512 -19.77 18.57 -21.67
CA ALA A 512 -19.57 17.62 -20.58
C ALA A 512 -18.45 16.60 -20.90
N GLU A 513 -18.28 16.25 -22.19
CA GLU A 513 -17.19 15.37 -22.68
C GLU A 513 -15.80 15.94 -22.36
N ASN A 514 -15.62 17.27 -22.41
CA ASN A 514 -14.33 17.91 -22.07
C ASN A 514 -14.10 17.90 -20.55
N VAL A 515 -15.18 17.97 -19.76
CA VAL A 515 -15.08 17.86 -18.29
C VAL A 515 -14.75 16.43 -17.86
N VAL A 516 -15.36 15.43 -18.52
CA VAL A 516 -15.06 14.00 -18.30
C VAL A 516 -13.61 13.69 -18.72
N ASP A 517 -13.14 14.23 -19.86
CA ASP A 517 -11.77 14.09 -20.30
C ASP A 517 -10.77 14.71 -19.31
N ALA A 518 -11.04 15.91 -18.80
CA ALA A 518 -10.22 16.52 -17.77
C ALA A 518 -10.11 15.64 -16.50
N ALA A 519 -11.20 15.00 -16.09
CA ALA A 519 -11.21 14.07 -14.96
C ALA A 519 -10.36 12.82 -15.25
N LYS A 520 -10.46 12.21 -16.44
CA LYS A 520 -9.61 11.08 -16.88
C LYS A 520 -8.15 11.45 -16.87
N ARG A 521 -7.78 12.58 -17.48
CA ARG A 521 -6.40 13.06 -17.53
C ARG A 521 -5.85 13.38 -16.13
N ALA A 522 -6.69 13.80 -15.19
CA ALA A 522 -6.31 13.97 -13.80
C ALA A 522 -6.10 12.64 -13.05
N GLY A 523 -6.57 11.51 -13.58
CA GLY A 523 -6.39 10.17 -13.00
C GLY A 523 -7.64 9.55 -12.40
N ILE A 524 -8.83 10.15 -12.58
CA ILE A 524 -10.10 9.52 -12.16
C ILE A 524 -10.37 8.28 -13.02
N GLN A 525 -10.66 7.16 -12.36
CA GLN A 525 -10.98 5.90 -13.01
C GLN A 525 -12.47 5.58 -12.87
N PHE A 526 -13.12 5.29 -13.99
CA PHE A 526 -14.56 4.98 -14.05
C PHE A 526 -14.77 3.47 -13.91
N ARG A 527 -14.87 2.96 -12.67
CA ARG A 527 -15.01 1.52 -12.37
C ARG A 527 -16.45 1.03 -12.33
N ALA A 528 -17.41 1.90 -12.00
CA ALA A 528 -18.84 1.55 -12.02
C ALA A 528 -19.30 1.39 -13.48
N SER A 529 -20.09 0.33 -13.76
CA SER A 529 -20.49 -0.02 -15.14
C SER A 529 -21.21 1.11 -15.88
N ASN A 530 -22.09 1.86 -15.19
CA ASN A 530 -22.78 3.01 -15.79
C ASN A 530 -21.82 4.17 -16.04
N ASP A 531 -20.92 4.48 -15.10
CA ASP A 531 -19.91 5.53 -15.26
C ASP A 531 -18.97 5.21 -16.42
N ALA A 532 -18.55 3.96 -16.53
CA ALA A 532 -17.72 3.47 -17.64
C ALA A 532 -18.41 3.65 -18.99
N LYS A 533 -19.72 3.37 -19.09
CA LYS A 533 -20.50 3.58 -20.30
C LYS A 533 -20.57 5.05 -20.71
N PHE A 534 -20.88 5.95 -19.76
CA PHE A 534 -20.88 7.40 -20.03
C PHE A 534 -19.49 7.91 -20.42
N ALA A 535 -18.44 7.39 -19.80
CA ALA A 535 -17.09 7.81 -20.07
C ALA A 535 -16.47 7.15 -21.33
N ALA A 536 -17.15 6.18 -21.99
CA ALA A 536 -16.58 5.42 -23.09
C ALA A 536 -16.36 6.26 -24.35
N THR A 537 -17.33 7.09 -24.73
CA THR A 537 -17.28 7.92 -25.94
C THR A 537 -17.57 9.40 -25.61
N LYS A 538 -17.21 10.30 -26.53
CA LYS A 538 -17.52 11.73 -26.37
C LYS A 538 -19.02 11.99 -26.40
N GLU A 539 -19.77 11.30 -27.26
CA GLU A 539 -21.22 11.44 -27.41
C GLU A 539 -21.96 11.03 -26.13
N ALA A 540 -21.56 9.89 -25.51
CA ALA A 540 -22.11 9.45 -24.24
C ALA A 540 -21.76 10.43 -23.11
N ALA A 541 -20.53 10.89 -23.04
CA ALA A 541 -20.07 11.84 -22.04
C ALA A 541 -20.75 13.21 -22.18
N HIS A 542 -21.08 13.63 -23.42
CA HIS A 542 -21.79 14.87 -23.70
C HIS A 542 -23.17 14.94 -23.02
N GLN A 543 -23.83 13.81 -22.89
CA GLN A 543 -25.16 13.71 -22.23
C GLN A 543 -25.07 13.61 -20.69
N TRP A 544 -23.88 13.59 -20.11
CA TRP A 544 -23.74 13.40 -18.66
C TRP A 544 -23.87 14.70 -17.86
N GLY A 545 -25.10 15.28 -17.87
CA GLY A 545 -25.39 16.61 -17.30
C GLY A 545 -25.02 16.78 -15.81
N ALA A 546 -25.20 15.75 -14.99
CA ALA A 546 -24.90 15.82 -13.57
C ALA A 546 -23.42 15.52 -13.22
N PHE A 547 -22.53 15.29 -14.21
CA PHE A 547 -21.14 14.88 -13.96
C PHE A 547 -20.38 15.88 -13.08
N THR A 548 -20.49 17.19 -13.36
CA THR A 548 -19.83 18.24 -12.57
C THR A 548 -20.25 18.25 -11.09
N LEU A 549 -21.40 17.66 -10.76
CA LEU A 549 -21.88 17.55 -9.38
C LEU A 549 -21.34 16.29 -8.66
N GLY A 550 -20.52 15.48 -9.32
CA GLY A 550 -19.84 14.34 -8.73
C GLY A 550 -20.73 13.15 -8.45
N VAL A 551 -21.67 12.86 -9.36
CA VAL A 551 -22.51 11.66 -9.31
C VAL A 551 -21.73 10.40 -9.68
N SER A 552 -20.57 10.54 -10.34
CA SER A 552 -19.68 9.45 -10.66
C SER A 552 -18.97 8.91 -9.42
N SER A 553 -18.80 7.60 -9.40
CA SER A 553 -18.06 6.90 -8.34
C SER A 553 -16.55 7.09 -8.50
N THR A 554 -15.87 7.41 -7.40
CA THR A 554 -14.41 7.53 -7.34
C THR A 554 -13.89 7.01 -5.99
N THR A 555 -12.62 6.67 -5.94
CA THR A 555 -11.98 6.26 -4.68
C THR A 555 -11.28 7.42 -4.00
N PRO A 556 -11.03 7.36 -2.67
CA PRO A 556 -10.19 8.36 -2.01
C PRO A 556 -8.81 8.52 -2.67
N LEU A 557 -8.20 7.43 -3.15
CA LEU A 557 -6.90 7.47 -3.81
C LEU A 557 -6.96 8.19 -5.15
N ASP A 558 -7.92 7.86 -6.03
CA ASP A 558 -8.07 8.55 -7.32
C ASP A 558 -8.31 10.04 -7.13
N LEU A 559 -9.17 10.40 -6.16
CA LEU A 559 -9.51 11.79 -5.87
C LEU A 559 -8.29 12.55 -5.31
N ALA A 560 -7.53 11.95 -4.39
CA ALA A 560 -6.30 12.56 -3.88
C ALA A 560 -5.26 12.77 -4.99
N ASN A 561 -5.11 11.80 -5.89
CA ASN A 561 -4.17 11.89 -7.00
C ASN A 561 -4.58 12.92 -8.05
N ALA A 562 -5.88 13.04 -8.34
CA ALA A 562 -6.39 14.06 -9.27
C ALA A 562 -6.06 15.48 -8.80
N TYR A 563 -6.22 15.75 -7.51
CA TYR A 563 -5.84 17.04 -6.94
C TYR A 563 -4.32 17.19 -6.80
N ALA A 564 -3.58 16.11 -6.52
CA ALA A 564 -2.12 16.13 -6.54
C ALA A 564 -1.54 16.50 -7.91
N THR A 565 -2.18 16.08 -9.00
CA THR A 565 -1.83 16.47 -10.37
C THR A 565 -1.90 17.97 -10.57
N LEU A 566 -2.94 18.63 -10.06
CA LEU A 566 -3.07 20.09 -10.13
C LEU A 566 -2.05 20.80 -9.22
N ALA A 567 -1.83 20.31 -7.99
CA ALA A 567 -0.82 20.85 -7.06
C ALA A 567 0.61 20.73 -7.60
N ALA A 568 0.85 19.76 -8.51
CA ALA A 568 2.10 19.55 -9.23
C ALA A 568 2.17 20.33 -10.57
N ASP A 569 1.48 21.46 -10.66
CA ASP A 569 1.45 22.32 -11.86
C ASP A 569 0.98 21.57 -13.13
N GLY A 570 0.12 20.55 -12.99
CA GLY A 570 -0.45 19.76 -14.09
C GLY A 570 0.35 18.51 -14.47
N LYS A 571 1.34 18.13 -13.67
CA LYS A 571 2.11 16.89 -13.82
C LYS A 571 1.36 15.74 -13.13
N TYR A 572 0.76 14.85 -13.90
CA TYR A 572 0.20 13.60 -13.43
C TYR A 572 1.31 12.60 -13.16
N CYS A 573 1.21 11.90 -12.05
CA CYS A 573 2.04 10.72 -11.76
C CYS A 573 1.14 9.56 -11.38
N GLU A 574 1.47 8.37 -11.86
CA GLU A 574 0.75 7.16 -11.42
C GLU A 574 0.92 6.96 -9.91
N PRO A 575 -0.17 6.62 -9.18
CA PRO A 575 -0.05 6.30 -7.77
C PRO A 575 0.88 5.11 -7.53
N ILE A 576 1.94 5.31 -6.74
CA ILE A 576 2.97 4.31 -6.48
C ILE A 576 3.17 4.09 -4.97
N PRO A 577 3.17 2.81 -4.47
CA PRO A 577 3.34 2.50 -3.05
C PRO A 577 4.80 2.33 -2.62
N VAL A 578 5.76 2.52 -3.50
CA VAL A 578 7.17 2.25 -3.22
C VAL A 578 8.04 3.49 -3.43
N GLN A 579 9.16 3.52 -2.72
CA GLN A 579 10.19 4.54 -2.84
C GLN A 579 11.50 3.95 -3.34
N GLU A 580 11.84 2.74 -2.92
CA GLU A 580 13.02 2.01 -3.34
C GLU A 580 12.78 0.49 -3.18
N ILE A 581 13.26 -0.29 -4.14
CA ILE A 581 13.31 -1.75 -4.05
C ILE A 581 14.75 -2.16 -4.27
N ARG A 582 15.29 -2.97 -3.36
CA ARG A 582 16.59 -3.62 -3.50
C ARG A 582 16.40 -5.12 -3.61
N ASP A 583 17.16 -5.72 -4.52
CA ASP A 583 17.31 -7.17 -4.57
C ASP A 583 18.16 -7.67 -3.39
N PRO A 584 18.31 -8.99 -3.20
CA PRO A 584 19.13 -9.55 -2.14
C PRO A 584 20.64 -9.20 -2.24
N GLU A 585 21.12 -8.85 -3.42
CA GLU A 585 22.48 -8.40 -3.68
C GLU A 585 22.68 -6.93 -3.30
N GLY A 586 21.59 -6.21 -3.02
CA GLY A 586 21.58 -4.80 -2.66
C GLY A 586 21.43 -3.84 -3.84
N ASN A 587 21.26 -4.35 -5.07
CA ASN A 587 21.06 -3.52 -6.25
C ASN A 587 19.68 -2.86 -6.24
N LYS A 588 19.59 -1.59 -6.63
CA LYS A 588 18.33 -0.87 -6.78
C LYS A 588 17.63 -1.25 -8.08
N LEU A 589 16.31 -1.40 -8.01
CA LEU A 589 15.46 -1.66 -9.16
C LEU A 589 14.73 -0.38 -9.59
N ASP A 590 14.76 -0.07 -10.90
CA ASP A 590 14.17 1.15 -11.48
C ASP A 590 12.64 1.20 -11.43
N ILE A 591 11.99 0.06 -11.23
CA ILE A 591 10.54 -0.05 -11.14
C ILE A 591 9.92 0.82 -10.02
N ALA A 592 10.72 1.22 -9.02
CA ALA A 592 10.31 2.11 -7.94
C ALA A 592 10.34 3.60 -8.31
N ASN A 593 10.79 3.95 -9.52
CA ASN A 593 10.83 5.34 -9.98
C ASN A 593 9.43 5.85 -10.32
N PRO A 594 9.10 7.13 -10.00
CA PRO A 594 7.83 7.74 -10.38
C PRO A 594 7.63 7.77 -11.91
N ARG A 595 6.46 7.33 -12.37
CA ARG A 595 6.03 7.42 -13.77
C ARG A 595 5.10 8.62 -13.92
N CYS A 596 5.60 9.68 -14.51
CA CYS A 596 4.91 10.96 -14.57
C CYS A 596 4.89 11.55 -15.98
N GLU A 597 3.79 12.25 -16.30
CA GLU A 597 3.63 12.98 -17.55
C GLU A 597 2.91 14.32 -17.33
N LYS A 598 3.14 15.28 -18.20
CA LYS A 598 2.47 16.58 -18.20
C LYS A 598 1.11 16.45 -18.89
N ARG A 599 0.02 16.52 -18.14
CA ARG A 599 -1.35 16.36 -18.66
C ARG A 599 -2.14 17.64 -18.75
N PHE A 600 -1.74 18.69 -18.01
CA PHE A 600 -2.31 20.03 -18.08
C PHE A 600 -1.21 21.07 -18.19
N SER A 601 -1.48 22.19 -18.83
CA SER A 601 -0.55 23.30 -18.84
C SER A 601 -0.36 23.84 -17.42
N THR A 602 0.81 24.41 -17.15
CA THR A 602 1.14 24.98 -15.84
C THR A 602 0.13 26.06 -15.44
N ASP A 603 -0.25 26.93 -16.38
CA ASP A 603 -1.19 28.02 -16.11
C ASP A 603 -2.60 27.52 -15.79
N VAL A 604 -3.10 26.50 -16.52
CA VAL A 604 -4.41 25.86 -16.24
C VAL A 604 -4.41 25.26 -14.85
N ALA A 605 -3.36 24.48 -14.49
CA ALA A 605 -3.26 23.86 -13.18
C ALA A 605 -3.20 24.90 -12.05
N ARG A 606 -2.35 25.94 -12.19
CA ARG A 606 -2.23 27.03 -11.22
C ARG A 606 -3.51 27.83 -11.08
N ALA A 607 -4.23 28.08 -12.16
CA ALA A 607 -5.52 28.78 -12.12
C ALA A 607 -6.58 27.92 -11.41
N ALA A 608 -6.65 26.61 -11.69
CA ALA A 608 -7.55 25.70 -10.99
C ALA A 608 -7.23 25.63 -9.49
N VAL A 609 -5.94 25.58 -9.10
CA VAL A 609 -5.50 25.63 -7.71
C VAL A 609 -5.86 26.95 -7.05
N ASP A 610 -5.69 28.08 -7.75
CA ASP A 610 -6.05 29.41 -7.22
C ASP A 610 -7.54 29.50 -6.89
N ALA A 611 -8.42 28.98 -7.75
CA ALA A 611 -9.84 28.86 -7.45
C ALA A 611 -10.11 27.91 -6.27
N ALA A 612 -9.34 26.84 -6.15
CA ALA A 612 -9.48 25.84 -5.07
C ALA A 612 -9.00 26.34 -3.69
N ARG A 613 -8.30 27.47 -3.60
CA ARG A 613 -7.94 28.11 -2.31
C ARG A 613 -9.18 28.68 -1.63
N CYS A 614 -10.15 29.14 -2.40
CA CYS A 614 -11.34 29.81 -1.87
C CYS A 614 -12.20 28.94 -0.95
N PRO A 615 -12.59 27.69 -1.31
CA PRO A 615 -13.46 26.87 -0.45
C PRO A 615 -12.87 26.55 0.92
N VAL A 616 -11.54 26.49 1.04
CA VAL A 616 -10.81 26.04 2.25
C VAL A 616 -10.29 27.21 3.12
N GLY A 617 -10.70 28.42 2.81
CA GLY A 617 -10.39 29.58 3.64
C GLY A 617 -9.01 30.19 3.38
N ASP A 618 -8.36 29.83 2.29
CA ASP A 618 -7.13 30.45 1.82
C ASP A 618 -7.42 31.45 0.69
N ASN A 619 -6.56 32.44 0.51
CA ASN A 619 -6.67 33.42 -0.57
C ASN A 619 -5.28 33.69 -1.16
N SER A 620 -5.22 33.83 -2.48
CA SER A 620 -4.08 34.47 -3.14
C SER A 620 -4.33 35.97 -3.29
N LYS A 621 -3.30 36.72 -3.72
CA LYS A 621 -3.46 38.13 -4.05
C LYS A 621 -4.40 38.36 -5.25
N THR A 622 -4.56 37.37 -6.10
CA THR A 622 -5.39 37.39 -7.33
C THR A 622 -6.79 36.84 -7.14
N SER A 623 -7.05 36.06 -6.08
CA SER A 623 -8.32 35.37 -5.92
C SER A 623 -9.45 36.31 -5.51
N LYS A 624 -10.61 36.16 -6.18
CA LYS A 624 -11.88 36.89 -5.94
C LYS A 624 -12.91 35.94 -5.34
N CYS A 625 -12.63 35.44 -4.12
CA CYS A 625 -13.37 34.34 -3.48
C CYS A 625 -14.82 34.66 -3.09
N GLY A 626 -15.19 35.91 -2.90
CA GLY A 626 -16.49 36.27 -2.35
C GLY A 626 -16.67 35.90 -0.86
N GLY A 627 -17.90 35.88 -0.34
CA GLY A 627 -18.20 35.86 1.10
C GLY A 627 -18.12 34.47 1.74
N SER A 628 -19.07 33.58 1.51
CA SER A 628 -19.15 32.29 2.22
C SER A 628 -18.28 31.20 1.61
N ARG A 629 -17.84 30.26 2.47
CA ARG A 629 -16.91 29.18 2.11
C ARG A 629 -17.39 27.86 2.70
N THR A 630 -17.28 26.77 1.94
CA THR A 630 -17.83 25.47 2.37
C THR A 630 -16.93 24.71 3.38
N ALA A 631 -15.65 25.06 3.48
CA ALA A 631 -14.70 24.49 4.44
C ALA A 631 -13.68 25.55 4.91
N GLY A 632 -14.15 26.75 5.23
CA GLY A 632 -13.33 27.94 5.47
C GLY A 632 -12.35 27.88 6.65
N ASN A 633 -12.48 26.91 7.56
CA ASN A 633 -11.61 26.70 8.71
C ASN A 633 -10.31 25.92 8.40
N VAL A 634 -10.23 25.28 7.23
CA VAL A 634 -9.11 24.38 6.90
C VAL A 634 -7.77 25.12 6.91
N ARG A 635 -7.68 26.32 6.33
CA ARG A 635 -6.45 27.11 6.29
C ARG A 635 -5.88 27.39 7.68
N GLY A 636 -6.75 27.74 8.62
CA GLY A 636 -6.33 28.04 10.01
C GLY A 636 -5.87 26.78 10.76
N ILE A 637 -6.45 25.61 10.48
CA ILE A 637 -6.11 24.35 11.15
C ILE A 637 -4.81 23.75 10.60
N VAL A 638 -4.64 23.78 9.27
CA VAL A 638 -3.46 23.23 8.60
C VAL A 638 -2.23 24.13 8.77
N ASP A 639 -2.46 25.42 8.93
CA ASP A 639 -1.44 26.45 9.12
C ASP A 639 -0.38 26.46 7.98
N ALA A 640 -0.81 26.19 6.76
CA ALA A 640 0.01 26.24 5.55
C ALA A 640 -0.85 26.68 4.37
N PRO A 641 -0.28 27.25 3.28
CA PRO A 641 -1.02 27.50 2.06
C PRO A 641 -1.74 26.23 1.60
N VAL A 642 -3.05 26.32 1.42
CA VAL A 642 -3.92 25.16 1.17
C VAL A 642 -4.95 25.46 0.09
N ALA A 643 -5.24 24.47 -0.74
CA ALA A 643 -6.32 24.49 -1.71
C ALA A 643 -7.18 23.22 -1.56
N GLY A 644 -8.44 23.25 -1.98
CA GLY A 644 -9.28 22.06 -1.84
C GLY A 644 -10.74 22.34 -2.14
N LYS A 645 -11.59 21.33 -1.91
CA LYS A 645 -13.03 21.40 -2.15
C LYS A 645 -13.78 20.38 -1.31
N SER A 646 -14.86 20.80 -0.69
CA SER A 646 -15.83 19.90 -0.04
C SER A 646 -16.84 19.35 -1.04
N GLY A 647 -17.36 18.15 -0.77
CA GLY A 647 -18.40 17.49 -1.55
C GLY A 647 -19.47 16.90 -0.63
N THR A 648 -20.71 16.97 -1.07
CA THR A 648 -21.85 16.27 -0.46
C THR A 648 -22.76 15.87 -1.60
N THR A 649 -23.32 14.68 -1.52
CA THR A 649 -24.30 14.20 -2.51
C THR A 649 -25.72 14.45 -2.02
N ASP A 650 -26.68 14.37 -2.95
CA ASP A 650 -28.09 14.45 -2.61
C ASP A 650 -28.47 13.38 -1.59
N SER A 651 -29.36 13.75 -0.69
CA SER A 651 -29.78 12.91 0.45
C SER A 651 -28.62 12.47 1.37
N GLU A 652 -27.47 13.16 1.35
CA GLU A 652 -26.30 12.89 2.21
C GLU A 652 -25.81 11.44 2.14
N LYS A 653 -25.84 10.82 0.95
CA LYS A 653 -25.32 9.45 0.76
C LYS A 653 -23.82 9.36 0.98
N THR A 654 -23.11 10.42 0.61
CA THR A 654 -21.68 10.55 0.86
C THR A 654 -21.31 11.98 1.25
N ALA A 655 -20.20 12.11 1.96
CA ALA A 655 -19.52 13.37 2.18
C ALA A 655 -18.05 13.23 1.79
N ALA A 656 -17.49 14.25 1.17
CA ALA A 656 -16.11 14.28 0.74
C ALA A 656 -15.45 15.63 1.06
N LEU A 657 -14.14 15.60 1.26
CA LEU A 657 -13.27 16.77 1.28
C LEU A 657 -11.94 16.41 0.63
N VAL A 658 -11.43 17.31 -0.18
CA VAL A 658 -10.03 17.32 -0.57
C VAL A 658 -9.37 18.56 -0.01
N ALA A 659 -8.19 18.42 0.58
CA ALA A 659 -7.33 19.51 0.98
C ALA A 659 -5.88 19.18 0.56
N MET A 660 -5.21 20.11 -0.11
CA MET A 660 -3.88 19.92 -0.64
C MET A 660 -2.96 21.10 -0.36
N THR A 661 -1.68 20.79 -0.18
CA THR A 661 -0.55 21.71 -0.19
C THR A 661 0.35 21.37 -1.39
N LYS A 662 1.49 22.02 -1.53
CA LYS A 662 2.50 21.61 -2.55
C LYS A 662 3.16 20.26 -2.22
N GLN A 663 3.08 19.80 -0.96
CA GLN A 663 3.72 18.55 -0.51
C GLN A 663 2.78 17.37 -0.38
N TYR A 664 1.52 17.60 -0.07
CA TYR A 664 0.54 16.54 0.14
C TYR A 664 -0.83 16.91 -0.41
N SER A 665 -1.49 15.96 -1.05
CA SER A 665 -2.92 15.99 -1.38
C SER A 665 -3.63 14.94 -0.57
N VAL A 666 -4.57 15.36 0.25
CA VAL A 666 -5.37 14.50 1.14
C VAL A 666 -6.81 14.53 0.68
N ALA A 667 -7.34 13.38 0.29
CA ALA A 667 -8.75 13.23 0.00
C ALA A 667 -9.41 12.27 0.99
N GLY A 668 -10.58 12.66 1.47
CA GLY A 668 -11.41 11.83 2.32
C GLY A 668 -12.81 11.68 1.78
N ILE A 669 -13.36 10.47 1.91
CA ILE A 669 -14.75 10.14 1.59
C ILE A 669 -15.36 9.39 2.77
N MET A 670 -16.57 9.79 3.19
CA MET A 670 -17.41 9.06 4.14
C MET A 670 -18.59 8.47 3.39
N ALA A 671 -18.73 7.16 3.46
CA ALA A 671 -19.82 6.41 2.82
C ALA A 671 -20.11 5.11 3.59
N ASP A 672 -21.19 4.43 3.28
CA ASP A 672 -21.43 3.06 3.68
C ASP A 672 -20.91 2.13 2.55
N PRO A 673 -19.79 1.40 2.74
CA PRO A 673 -19.22 0.57 1.69
C PRO A 673 -20.08 -0.62 1.28
N ASP A 674 -20.94 -1.09 2.19
CA ASP A 674 -21.82 -2.22 1.90
C ASP A 674 -23.02 -1.80 1.05
N TRP A 675 -23.50 -0.58 1.27
CA TRP A 675 -24.62 -0.01 0.54
C TRP A 675 -24.47 1.49 0.33
N PRO A 676 -23.69 1.93 -0.68
CA PRO A 676 -23.38 3.35 -0.93
C PRO A 676 -24.59 4.23 -1.26
N GLN A 677 -25.79 3.64 -1.45
CA GLN A 677 -27.03 4.37 -1.67
C GLN A 677 -27.73 4.81 -0.40
N THR A 678 -27.26 4.37 0.78
CA THR A 678 -27.85 4.79 2.05
C THR A 678 -27.29 6.12 2.55
N ASN A 679 -28.09 6.89 3.27
CA ASN A 679 -27.64 8.16 3.85
C ASN A 679 -26.63 7.91 4.97
N VAL A 680 -25.53 8.65 4.94
CA VAL A 680 -24.58 8.69 6.07
C VAL A 680 -25.13 9.63 7.14
N LYS A 681 -25.41 9.09 8.31
CA LYS A 681 -25.92 9.90 9.44
C LYS A 681 -24.80 10.79 9.97
N MET A 682 -24.90 12.09 9.71
CA MET A 682 -24.00 13.11 10.25
C MET A 682 -24.85 14.11 11.08
N LYS A 683 -24.73 14.06 12.39
CA LYS A 683 -25.41 15.03 13.29
C LYS A 683 -24.90 16.45 13.06
N HIS A 684 -23.60 16.61 12.81
CA HIS A 684 -22.95 17.88 12.52
C HIS A 684 -21.90 17.67 11.44
N LYS A 685 -22.13 18.11 10.19
CA LYS A 685 -21.24 17.93 9.04
C LYS A 685 -19.78 18.34 9.33
N GLU A 686 -19.56 19.38 10.14
CA GLU A 686 -18.23 19.86 10.46
C GLU A 686 -17.54 19.10 11.60
N LYS A 687 -18.28 18.48 12.51
CA LYS A 687 -17.74 17.79 13.69
C LYS A 687 -17.70 16.28 13.52
N ASP A 688 -18.72 15.69 12.90
CA ASP A 688 -18.91 14.23 12.80
C ASP A 688 -18.72 13.70 11.36
N GLY A 689 -18.38 14.58 10.42
CA GLY A 689 -18.21 14.27 8.99
C GLY A 689 -16.77 13.92 8.63
N ILE A 690 -16.48 13.94 7.31
CA ILE A 690 -15.16 13.63 6.76
C ILE A 690 -14.18 14.80 6.84
N ASN A 691 -14.62 16.01 7.08
CA ASN A 691 -13.76 17.20 7.10
C ASN A 691 -12.64 17.08 8.16
N PRO A 692 -12.93 16.77 9.46
CA PRO A 692 -11.90 16.58 10.47
C PRO A 692 -10.84 15.53 10.08
N PRO A 693 -11.17 14.32 9.64
CA PRO A 693 -10.20 13.37 9.13
C PRO A 693 -9.22 13.93 8.09
N VAL A 694 -9.71 14.71 7.13
CA VAL A 694 -8.89 15.25 6.05
C VAL A 694 -7.94 16.34 6.56
N TYR A 695 -8.46 17.38 7.24
CA TYR A 695 -7.60 18.50 7.63
C TYR A 695 -6.68 18.14 8.82
N GLU A 696 -7.10 17.26 9.76
CA GLU A 696 -6.23 16.77 10.82
C GLU A 696 -5.09 15.90 10.24
N THR A 697 -5.39 15.05 9.26
CA THR A 697 -4.36 14.28 8.53
C THR A 697 -3.36 15.20 7.85
N LEU A 698 -3.85 16.21 7.10
CA LEU A 698 -2.97 17.14 6.39
C LEU A 698 -2.12 17.96 7.37
N ARG A 699 -2.72 18.48 8.45
CA ARG A 699 -1.99 19.17 9.54
C ARG A 699 -0.86 18.30 10.10
N ASP A 700 -1.18 17.04 10.42
CA ASP A 700 -0.21 16.14 11.04
C ASP A 700 0.88 15.72 10.04
N ALA A 701 0.55 15.51 8.76
CA ALA A 701 1.52 15.26 7.69
C ALA A 701 2.46 16.46 7.45
N MET A 702 1.97 17.69 7.63
CA MET A 702 2.74 18.92 7.43
C MET A 702 3.65 19.30 8.60
N LYS A 703 3.55 18.64 9.77
CA LYS A 703 4.44 18.93 10.90
C LYS A 703 5.91 18.76 10.53
N GLY A 704 6.70 19.81 10.76
CA GLY A 704 8.13 19.83 10.42
C GLY A 704 8.43 20.00 8.93
N LYS A 705 7.42 20.22 8.09
CA LYS A 705 7.60 20.48 6.65
C LYS A 705 7.57 21.98 6.37
N PRO A 706 8.29 22.45 5.33
CA PRO A 706 8.26 23.85 4.93
C PRO A 706 6.87 24.25 4.42
N ARG A 707 6.46 25.51 4.67
CA ARG A 707 5.20 26.08 4.21
C ARG A 707 5.35 26.69 2.82
N ILE A 708 5.37 25.85 1.80
CA ILE A 708 5.55 26.27 0.40
C ILE A 708 4.22 26.82 -0.14
N ASN A 709 4.24 28.03 -0.70
CA ASN A 709 3.06 28.63 -1.32
C ASN A 709 2.84 28.07 -2.73
N PHE A 710 1.61 28.18 -3.22
CA PHE A 710 1.27 27.92 -4.61
C PHE A 710 1.69 29.14 -5.45
N GLU A 711 2.27 28.85 -6.61
CA GLU A 711 2.58 29.89 -7.58
C GLU A 711 1.28 30.47 -8.18
N PRO A 712 1.19 31.79 -8.37
CA PRO A 712 0.00 32.39 -8.95
C PRO A 712 -0.14 32.02 -10.43
N PRO A 713 -1.38 31.96 -10.95
CA PRO A 713 -1.62 31.85 -12.40
C PRO A 713 -1.29 33.15 -13.15
N GLY A 714 -1.14 33.03 -14.47
CA GLY A 714 -0.98 34.21 -15.34
C GLY A 714 -2.24 35.07 -15.32
N GLN A 715 -2.06 36.40 -15.59
CA GLN A 715 -3.16 37.37 -15.58
C GLN A 715 -4.22 37.06 -16.65
N LYS A 716 -3.80 36.64 -17.85
CA LYS A 716 -4.72 36.37 -18.97
C LYS A 716 -5.68 35.22 -18.64
N ILE A 717 -5.20 34.13 -18.03
CA ILE A 717 -6.04 32.98 -17.65
C ILE A 717 -6.93 33.27 -16.43
N SER A 718 -6.48 34.17 -15.54
CA SER A 718 -7.25 34.57 -14.36
C SER A 718 -8.31 35.62 -14.71
N GLU A 719 -7.95 36.67 -15.38
CA GLU A 719 -8.77 37.86 -15.57
C GLU A 719 -9.37 37.97 -16.97
N GLY A 720 -8.79 37.31 -17.97
CA GLY A 720 -9.18 37.38 -19.36
C GLY A 720 -8.78 38.69 -20.02
N ASP A 721 -9.30 38.91 -21.24
CA ASP A 721 -9.12 40.19 -21.99
C ASP A 721 -10.16 41.17 -21.45
N GLN A 722 -9.72 41.99 -20.50
CA GLN A 722 -10.53 42.98 -19.81
C GLN A 722 -10.74 44.22 -20.69
N ARG A 723 -11.99 44.57 -20.95
CA ARG A 723 -12.39 45.78 -21.70
C ARG A 723 -13.17 46.74 -20.81
N SER A 724 -13.08 48.02 -21.06
CA SER A 724 -13.88 49.03 -20.36
C SER A 724 -15.32 48.95 -20.79
N ILE A 725 -16.21 48.98 -19.80
CA ILE A 725 -17.65 48.99 -20.01
C ILE A 725 -18.07 50.43 -20.36
N PRO A 726 -18.84 50.66 -21.46
CA PRO A 726 -19.30 51.99 -21.77
C PRO A 726 -20.19 52.55 -20.67
N ASP A 727 -19.98 53.81 -20.32
CA ASP A 727 -20.90 54.51 -19.40
C ASP A 727 -22.26 54.68 -20.09
N VAL A 728 -23.29 54.09 -19.45
CA VAL A 728 -24.68 54.11 -19.91
C VAL A 728 -25.61 54.78 -18.90
N LYS A 729 -25.03 55.45 -17.89
CA LYS A 729 -25.80 56.12 -16.83
C LYS A 729 -26.83 57.11 -17.44
N CYS A 730 -28.04 57.09 -16.92
CA CYS A 730 -29.17 57.88 -17.30
C CYS A 730 -29.66 57.71 -18.77
N GLN A 731 -29.20 56.68 -19.49
CA GLN A 731 -29.67 56.36 -20.83
C GLN A 731 -30.92 55.46 -20.79
N PRO A 732 -31.78 55.58 -21.84
CA PRO A 732 -32.85 54.64 -22.04
C PRO A 732 -32.30 53.17 -22.07
N ILE A 733 -33.03 52.23 -21.49
CA ILE A 733 -32.57 50.86 -21.34
C ILE A 733 -32.16 50.22 -22.68
N GLU A 734 -32.92 50.41 -23.76
CA GLU A 734 -32.58 49.83 -25.06
C GLU A 734 -31.31 50.46 -25.68
N THR A 735 -31.11 51.78 -25.45
CA THR A 735 -29.86 52.44 -25.87
C THR A 735 -28.68 51.89 -25.05
N ALA A 736 -28.84 51.70 -23.74
CA ALA A 736 -27.83 51.11 -22.87
C ALA A 736 -27.46 49.68 -23.29
N LYS A 737 -28.47 48.83 -23.62
CA LYS A 737 -28.27 47.49 -24.17
C LYS A 737 -27.47 47.51 -25.47
N SER A 738 -27.83 48.40 -26.41
CA SER A 738 -27.18 48.49 -27.72
C SER A 738 -25.70 48.92 -27.56
N ARG A 739 -25.40 49.89 -26.68
CA ARG A 739 -24.02 50.35 -26.43
C ARG A 739 -23.18 49.27 -25.78
N ILE A 740 -23.71 48.57 -24.79
CA ILE A 740 -23.04 47.46 -24.09
C ILE A 740 -22.79 46.33 -25.10
N LYS A 741 -23.75 45.95 -25.92
CA LYS A 741 -23.65 44.95 -26.98
C LYS A 741 -22.60 45.35 -28.04
N GLY A 742 -22.61 46.62 -28.49
CA GLY A 742 -21.63 47.18 -29.43
C GLY A 742 -20.20 47.17 -28.88
N ALA A 743 -20.00 47.25 -27.58
CA ALA A 743 -18.72 47.10 -26.93
C ALA A 743 -18.25 45.63 -26.74
N GLY A 744 -19.08 44.69 -27.23
CA GLY A 744 -18.75 43.25 -27.20
C GLY A 744 -19.12 42.53 -25.90
N PHE A 745 -20.07 43.08 -25.14
CA PHE A 745 -20.62 42.45 -23.91
C PHE A 745 -22.06 41.97 -24.13
N ILE A 746 -22.54 41.13 -23.20
CA ILE A 746 -23.93 40.63 -23.17
C ILE A 746 -24.73 41.48 -22.18
N PRO A 747 -25.63 42.36 -22.62
CA PRO A 747 -26.44 43.18 -21.72
C PRO A 747 -27.60 42.37 -21.12
N VAL A 748 -27.77 42.46 -19.79
CA VAL A 748 -28.93 41.93 -19.04
C VAL A 748 -29.51 43.06 -18.19
N VAL A 749 -30.82 43.17 -18.14
CA VAL A 749 -31.48 44.16 -17.26
C VAL A 749 -31.78 43.52 -15.91
N SER A 750 -31.40 44.16 -14.80
CA SER A 750 -31.72 43.66 -13.46
C SER A 750 -33.22 43.78 -13.15
N ASP A 751 -33.77 42.77 -12.44
CA ASP A 751 -35.19 42.70 -12.09
C ASP A 751 -35.59 43.73 -11.03
N GLY A 752 -34.63 44.31 -10.30
CA GLY A 752 -34.83 45.29 -9.23
C GLY A 752 -34.55 46.72 -9.72
N LYS A 753 -35.36 47.71 -9.24
CA LYS A 753 -35.10 49.13 -9.43
C LYS A 753 -34.26 49.66 -8.26
N VAL A 754 -33.24 50.49 -8.56
CA VAL A 754 -32.37 51.13 -7.55
C VAL A 754 -32.58 52.63 -7.52
N ALA A 755 -32.55 53.25 -6.33
CA ALA A 755 -32.62 54.68 -6.22
C ALA A 755 -31.37 55.31 -6.87
N SER A 756 -31.57 56.24 -7.77
CA SER A 756 -30.48 56.97 -8.46
C SER A 756 -30.90 58.36 -8.85
N SER A 757 -29.93 59.22 -9.20
CA SER A 757 -30.16 60.57 -9.73
C SER A 757 -30.69 60.57 -11.18
N CYS A 758 -30.80 59.40 -11.81
CA CYS A 758 -31.32 59.26 -13.17
C CYS A 758 -32.84 59.19 -13.16
N PRO A 759 -33.49 59.56 -14.29
CA PRO A 759 -34.94 59.44 -14.42
C PRO A 759 -35.41 57.98 -14.23
N ALA A 760 -36.57 57.80 -13.65
CA ALA A 760 -37.14 56.49 -13.45
C ALA A 760 -37.30 55.73 -14.78
N GLY A 761 -36.91 54.43 -14.79
CA GLY A 761 -36.97 53.60 -16.01
C GLY A 761 -35.73 53.70 -16.92
N THR A 762 -34.75 54.54 -16.58
CA THR A 762 -33.48 54.62 -17.31
C THR A 762 -32.37 53.80 -16.59
N ALA A 763 -31.21 53.62 -17.22
CA ALA A 763 -30.07 52.95 -16.60
C ALA A 763 -29.52 53.76 -15.40
N ALA A 764 -29.48 53.20 -14.21
CA ALA A 764 -28.84 53.79 -13.05
C ALA A 764 -27.34 53.61 -13.06
N GLY A 765 -26.88 52.56 -13.70
CA GLY A 765 -25.51 52.15 -13.82
C GLY A 765 -25.39 50.74 -14.39
N THR A 766 -24.20 50.16 -14.27
CA THR A 766 -23.94 48.76 -14.68
C THR A 766 -23.24 48.01 -13.57
N ASN A 767 -23.47 46.70 -13.55
CA ASN A 767 -22.73 45.80 -12.67
C ASN A 767 -22.12 44.64 -13.52
N PRO A 768 -20.80 44.54 -13.63
CA PRO A 768 -19.76 45.45 -13.07
C PRO A 768 -19.81 46.86 -13.77
N ASN A 769 -19.20 47.85 -13.15
CA ASN A 769 -19.32 49.22 -13.59
C ASN A 769 -18.09 49.77 -14.35
N ASN A 770 -16.94 49.09 -14.28
CA ASN A 770 -15.67 49.58 -14.85
C ASN A 770 -15.18 48.76 -16.03
N ARG A 771 -14.87 47.50 -15.81
CA ARG A 771 -14.27 46.60 -16.80
C ARG A 771 -14.90 45.22 -16.71
N GLN A 772 -14.98 44.53 -17.87
CA GLN A 772 -15.49 43.19 -17.98
C GLN A 772 -14.74 42.48 -19.12
N ILE A 773 -14.69 41.19 -19.11
CA ILE A 773 -14.15 40.36 -20.20
C ILE A 773 -15.02 40.53 -21.45
N LYS A 774 -14.38 40.50 -22.63
CA LYS A 774 -15.12 40.48 -23.91
C LYS A 774 -16.07 39.27 -23.93
N GLY A 775 -17.37 39.50 -24.26
CA GLY A 775 -18.41 38.49 -24.21
C GLY A 775 -18.99 38.22 -22.81
N GLY A 776 -18.53 38.92 -21.78
CA GLY A 776 -19.06 38.82 -20.43
C GLY A 776 -20.39 39.51 -20.28
N VAL A 777 -21.21 39.08 -19.31
CA VAL A 777 -22.50 39.67 -18.98
C VAL A 777 -22.29 40.99 -18.22
N VAL A 778 -23.01 42.03 -18.63
CA VAL A 778 -23.09 43.32 -17.96
C VAL A 778 -24.57 43.58 -17.60
N SER A 779 -24.86 43.56 -16.30
CA SER A 779 -26.19 43.89 -15.79
C SER A 779 -26.43 45.39 -15.82
N ILE A 780 -27.53 45.84 -16.30
CA ILE A 780 -27.99 47.22 -16.31
C ILE A 780 -28.97 47.38 -15.14
N ASP A 781 -28.57 48.20 -14.16
CA ASP A 781 -29.49 48.52 -13.05
C ASP A 781 -30.48 49.58 -13.48
N VAL A 782 -31.74 49.36 -13.18
CA VAL A 782 -32.82 50.27 -13.58
C VAL A 782 -33.09 51.30 -12.46
N SER A 783 -33.10 52.57 -12.81
CA SER A 783 -33.41 53.66 -11.86
C SER A 783 -34.88 53.64 -11.43
N SER A 784 -35.12 53.76 -10.13
CA SER A 784 -36.47 54.11 -9.58
C SER A 784 -36.72 55.60 -9.56
N GLY A 785 -35.74 56.45 -9.85
CA GLY A 785 -35.78 57.91 -9.60
C GLY A 785 -35.61 58.22 -8.09
N GLY A 786 -35.60 59.50 -7.75
CA GLY A 786 -35.66 59.99 -6.35
C GLY A 786 -34.35 59.97 -5.56
N GLY A 787 -33.22 59.65 -6.16
CA GLY A 787 -31.92 59.76 -5.52
C GLY A 787 -31.39 61.19 -5.60
N THR A 788 -31.07 61.78 -4.46
CA THR A 788 -30.33 63.07 -4.39
C THR A 788 -28.94 62.88 -5.01
N PRO A 789 -28.42 63.84 -5.83
CA PRO A 789 -27.01 63.80 -6.28
C PRO A 789 -26.08 63.77 -5.07
N ALA A 790 -25.12 62.89 -5.05
CA ALA A 790 -24.07 62.96 -4.07
C ALA A 790 -23.38 64.32 -4.16
N GLY A 791 -23.55 65.17 -3.17
CA GLY A 791 -22.95 66.50 -3.06
C GLY A 791 -21.42 66.39 -3.14
N THR A 792 -20.83 67.23 -3.96
CA THR A 792 -19.41 67.48 -4.01
C THR A 792 -18.97 67.96 -2.64
N ASN A 793 -18.30 67.15 -1.87
CA ASN A 793 -17.59 67.62 -0.65
C ASN A 793 -16.36 68.44 -1.08
N THR A 794 -16.49 69.76 -0.98
CA THR A 794 -15.38 70.70 -0.92
C THR A 794 -14.77 70.62 0.47
N PRO A 795 -13.45 70.59 0.67
CA PRO A 795 -12.86 70.65 2.02
C PRO A 795 -12.95 72.06 2.60
N GLY A 796 -13.79 72.21 3.67
CA GLY A 796 -13.87 73.44 4.45
C GLY A 796 -13.45 73.21 5.89
N GLN A 797 -12.57 74.00 6.35
CA GLN A 797 -11.88 74.31 7.61
C GLN A 797 -12.53 73.89 8.95
N PRO A 798 -11.75 73.74 10.02
CA PRO A 798 -12.19 73.24 11.34
C PRO A 798 -12.77 74.34 12.22
N GLY A 799 -13.89 74.09 12.85
CA GLY A 799 -14.55 75.00 13.86
C GLY A 799 -14.79 74.29 15.18
N ASN A 800 -14.31 74.94 16.22
CA ASN A 800 -14.26 74.56 17.64
C ASN A 800 -15.57 74.02 18.27
N GLY A 801 -15.38 73.14 19.26
CA GLY A 801 -16.33 72.60 20.17
C GLY A 801 -17.14 73.54 21.09
N PRO A 802 -17.63 73.23 22.28
CA PRO A 802 -17.86 71.95 22.95
C PRO A 802 -19.30 71.78 23.50
N GLY A 803 -19.69 70.58 23.90
CA GLY A 803 -20.94 70.39 24.69
C GLY A 803 -21.07 68.96 25.20
N ASN A 804 -20.86 68.79 26.45
CA ASN A 804 -20.91 67.54 27.21
C ASN A 804 -22.36 67.19 27.67
N PRO A 805 -22.58 66.00 28.21
CA PRO A 805 -23.80 65.20 28.12
C PRO A 805 -24.72 65.30 29.38
N PRO A 806 -25.83 64.57 29.39
CA PRO A 806 -26.14 63.76 30.58
C PRO A 806 -26.74 62.40 30.17
N GLY A 807 -26.64 61.30 30.87
CA GLY A 807 -26.56 60.95 32.24
C GLY A 807 -27.06 59.52 32.32
N ARG A 808 -26.30 58.62 32.93
CA ARG A 808 -26.78 57.29 33.39
C ARG A 808 -27.66 57.48 34.65
N PRO A 809 -28.53 56.52 34.98
CA PRO A 809 -28.28 55.66 36.12
C PRO A 809 -28.49 54.18 35.77
N GLY A 810 -27.92 53.22 36.35
CA GLY A 810 -27.28 52.92 37.62
C GLY A 810 -27.96 51.72 38.25
N GLY A 811 -27.17 50.73 38.60
CA GLY A 811 -27.51 49.67 39.56
C GLY A 811 -27.96 48.34 38.94
N GLY A 812 -27.53 47.24 39.34
CA GLY A 812 -26.73 46.72 40.40
C GLY A 812 -26.96 45.18 40.46
N GLY A 813 -25.97 44.46 40.93
CA GLY A 813 -26.22 43.17 41.57
C GLY A 813 -25.73 41.89 40.89
N ARG A 814 -24.56 41.43 41.23
CA ARG A 814 -24.21 40.03 41.35
C ARG A 814 -24.85 39.43 42.61
N PRO A 815 -25.06 38.10 42.83
CA PRO A 815 -23.94 37.15 42.84
C PRO A 815 -24.24 35.72 42.35
N GLY A 816 -23.22 34.97 41.95
CA GLY A 816 -22.68 33.78 42.53
C GLY A 816 -23.46 32.43 42.38
N GLY A 817 -22.85 31.43 41.78
CA GLY A 817 -23.22 30.04 41.79
C GLY A 817 -22.55 29.33 40.61
#